data_f8baa484a6b67ef19f645d3e60ed1557
#
_entry.id   f8baa484a6b67ef19f645d3e60ed1557
#
_cell.length_a   1.000
_cell.length_b   1.000
_cell.length_c   1.000
_cell.angle_alpha   90.00
_cell.angle_beta   90.00
_cell.angle_gamma   90.00
#
_symmetry.space_group_name_H-M   'P 1'
#
loop_
_entity.id
_entity.type
_entity.pdbx_description
1 polymer ?
#
loop_
_entity_poly.entity_id
_entity_poly.type
_entity_poly.pdbx_seq_one_letter_code
_entity_poly.pdbx_strand_id
1 'polypeptide(L)'
;MNNKIPLALTLCSAAFSLSAHAETAQQWKAIAFGQSTDVNFSSNVLPEKVGVNNVTIDGKTLTTAQVADLSRPITIESRGGKIANSHDGLTFFYTTLPSDKNFVLSATVTVDQFGPENGAKPAAQEGAGLLVRDIIGLPRMDPLKEGYEEFPAASNMVMNAIITQDKKDDYRVKMLAISRNGITQPWGNAGSEIKKVSYKEAVDLHQSPAFRLKLERTNTGFITAWAPVGSEEWVTQQVPHADLISVQDKKQYYVGFFASRNAKITVSDASLTTSAADTVASKPFVAKSWPVVMQVASGSQSQAQDYTLQARANYDGQFTVRQNEVVIGENKPVKAGEMFTLPATLKENNTFKITFTPTSGKDRAPVDQELTVSQVKSVSASTLYASANGKAEAKGTLEAPMDLNTAIDLLPPGGKIVLAAGDYPKTDIPLTASGLENGRKSLESQGKAVIHGMLLDGHYWTLRGIEITDKSLRIQGSHNLIENVVAYRNDDTGIQISSADKIGRPLWASYNRVVNAESYSNEDPGKINADGFAVKMRVGEGNRLEGCYSHNNIDDGFDLFNKIEDGANGVVVIENSIARDNTSNGFKLGGEGQPVAHEIRNSIAVGNHLDGFTDNFNPGKLVVVNNVAVDNQRFNFIFRPSPYGDASTQGVFSENISLRSKTGKYDDAVVGNVDATNYFIENGKSVNKEGKELRADDFQSLALPQPLERNADGSFKTGDFLNKG
;
A
#
# COMPACT_ATOMS: atom_id res chain seq x y z
N MET A 1 -71.68 -20.50 73.26
CA MET A 1 -70.88 -19.42 73.83
C MET A 1 -69.88 -19.03 72.74
N ASN A 2 -70.10 -17.87 72.13
CA ASN A 2 -69.39 -17.34 70.97
C ASN A 2 -68.12 -16.66 71.41
N ASN A 3 -66.99 -17.01 70.82
CA ASN A 3 -65.82 -16.15 70.82
C ASN A 3 -65.39 -15.84 69.39
N LYS A 4 -65.59 -14.58 69.02
CA LYS A 4 -65.10 -14.00 67.79
C LYS A 4 -63.67 -13.53 68.01
N ILE A 5 -62.74 -13.92 67.10
CA ILE A 5 -61.37 -13.38 66.98
C ILE A 5 -61.40 -12.41 65.82
N PRO A 6 -60.92 -11.18 65.97
CA PRO A 6 -60.78 -10.27 64.79
C PRO A 6 -59.49 -10.50 64.02
N LEU A 7 -59.67 -10.59 62.73
CA LEU A 7 -58.58 -10.69 61.75
C LEU A 7 -57.97 -9.29 61.52
N ALA A 8 -56.73 -9.08 61.94
CA ALA A 8 -56.00 -7.86 61.64
C ALA A 8 -55.29 -8.02 60.25
N LEU A 9 -55.72 -7.22 59.28
CA LEU A 9 -55.07 -7.12 57.97
C LEU A 9 -53.86 -6.21 58.11
N THR A 10 -52.65 -6.80 58.02
CA THR A 10 -51.38 -6.03 57.92
C THR A 10 -51.16 -5.76 56.47
N LEU A 11 -51.28 -4.52 55.98
CA LEU A 11 -50.83 -4.05 54.70
C LEU A 11 -49.31 -3.93 54.77
N CYS A 12 -48.60 -4.84 54.10
CA CYS A 12 -47.22 -4.67 53.75
C CYS A 12 -47.09 -3.77 52.47
N SER A 13 -46.83 -2.49 52.68
CA SER A 13 -46.42 -1.58 51.61
C SER A 13 -44.95 -1.90 51.20
N ALA A 14 -44.79 -2.69 50.14
CA ALA A 14 -43.50 -2.81 49.47
C ALA A 14 -43.16 -1.49 48.76
N ALA A 15 -42.33 -0.69 49.40
CA ALA A 15 -41.70 0.43 48.73
C ALA A 15 -40.70 -0.09 47.70
N PHE A 16 -41.09 -0.09 46.42
CA PHE A 16 -40.15 -0.21 45.33
C PHE A 16 -39.33 1.07 45.30
N SER A 17 -38.12 1.03 45.84
CA SER A 17 -37.10 2.02 45.61
C SER A 17 -36.63 1.84 44.16
N LEU A 18 -37.19 2.61 43.23
CA LEU A 18 -36.53 2.89 41.95
C LEU A 18 -35.25 3.65 42.28
N SER A 19 -34.12 2.95 42.36
CA SER A 19 -32.82 3.56 42.24
C SER A 19 -32.70 4.03 40.78
N ALA A 20 -33.10 5.25 40.51
CA ALA A 20 -32.68 5.97 39.32
C ALA A 20 -31.14 6.07 39.41
N HIS A 21 -30.44 5.18 38.74
CA HIS A 21 -29.04 5.42 38.48
C HIS A 21 -29.00 6.69 37.62
N ALA A 22 -28.56 7.80 38.21
CA ALA A 22 -28.24 8.99 37.45
C ALA A 22 -27.21 8.58 36.42
N GLU A 23 -27.59 8.56 35.14
CA GLU A 23 -26.70 8.31 34.03
C GLU A 23 -25.59 9.36 34.12
N THR A 24 -24.36 8.92 34.32
CA THR A 24 -23.22 9.84 34.44
C THR A 24 -23.14 10.63 33.13
N ALA A 25 -23.22 11.94 33.21
CA ALA A 25 -23.18 12.80 32.04
C ALA A 25 -21.93 12.48 31.17
N GLN A 26 -22.14 12.28 29.88
CA GLN A 26 -21.10 11.87 28.94
C GLN A 26 -19.97 12.88 28.86
N GLN A 27 -18.73 12.41 29.00
CA GLN A 27 -17.51 13.22 28.80
C GLN A 27 -17.14 13.24 27.32
N TRP A 28 -16.95 14.41 26.76
CA TRP A 28 -16.54 14.60 25.38
C TRP A 28 -15.08 15.04 25.30
N LYS A 29 -14.39 14.56 24.25
CA LYS A 29 -12.98 14.81 24.00
C LYS A 29 -12.78 15.20 22.55
N ALA A 30 -11.71 15.95 22.30
CA ALA A 30 -11.26 16.27 20.96
C ALA A 30 -9.89 15.61 20.72
N ILE A 31 -9.70 15.10 19.52
CA ILE A 31 -8.42 14.56 19.05
C ILE A 31 -8.29 14.78 17.55
N ALA A 32 -7.07 15.07 17.10
CA ALA A 32 -6.67 14.89 15.71
C ALA A 32 -5.68 13.73 15.64
N PHE A 33 -5.91 12.77 14.77
CA PHE A 33 -5.08 11.57 14.65
C PHE A 33 -4.90 11.12 13.20
N GLY A 34 -4.01 10.15 13.00
CA GLY A 34 -3.73 9.56 11.71
C GLY A 34 -2.96 10.49 10.79
N GLN A 35 -3.01 10.22 9.50
CA GLN A 35 -2.32 11.02 8.49
C GLN A 35 -2.75 12.48 8.54
N SER A 36 -1.78 13.39 8.60
CA SER A 36 -2.03 14.83 8.66
C SER A 36 -1.92 15.52 7.30
N THR A 37 -1.02 15.02 6.43
CA THR A 37 -0.87 15.49 5.06
C THR A 37 -0.81 14.32 4.10
N ASP A 38 -1.05 14.60 2.84
CA ASP A 38 -0.77 13.68 1.76
C ASP A 38 -0.02 14.48 0.68
N VAL A 39 1.23 14.12 0.41
CA VAL A 39 2.06 14.81 -0.60
C VAL A 39 1.40 14.83 -1.97
N ASN A 40 0.64 13.81 -2.32
CA ASN A 40 -0.12 13.75 -3.57
C ASN A 40 -1.26 14.79 -3.64
N PHE A 41 -1.62 15.37 -2.51
CA PHE A 41 -2.66 16.39 -2.37
C PHE A 41 -2.13 17.71 -1.82
N SER A 42 -0.82 17.89 -1.74
CA SER A 42 -0.18 19.08 -1.17
C SER A 42 -0.65 20.39 -1.78
N SER A 43 -1.04 20.39 -3.07
CA SER A 43 -1.61 21.56 -3.74
C SER A 43 -2.94 22.02 -3.16
N ASN A 44 -3.62 21.19 -2.38
CA ASN A 44 -4.91 21.49 -1.76
C ASN A 44 -4.81 21.72 -0.25
N VAL A 45 -3.61 21.68 0.32
CA VAL A 45 -3.35 21.96 1.73
C VAL A 45 -2.32 23.07 1.81
N LEU A 46 -2.71 24.20 2.40
CA LEU A 46 -1.78 25.32 2.61
C LEU A 46 -0.80 24.97 3.72
N PRO A 47 0.53 25.09 3.52
CA PRO A 47 1.52 24.68 4.51
C PRO A 47 1.32 25.34 5.90
N GLU A 48 0.92 26.59 5.93
CA GLU A 48 0.64 27.32 7.17
C GLU A 48 -0.65 26.87 7.89
N LYS A 49 -1.49 26.09 7.22
CA LYS A 49 -2.74 25.53 7.76
C LYS A 49 -2.63 24.05 8.10
N VAL A 50 -1.59 23.38 7.65
CA VAL A 50 -1.34 21.98 8.00
C VAL A 50 -1.13 21.83 9.50
N GLY A 51 -1.89 20.94 10.13
CA GLY A 51 -1.84 20.73 11.58
C GLY A 51 -2.79 21.61 12.40
N VAL A 52 -3.49 22.54 11.78
CA VAL A 52 -4.56 23.29 12.46
C VAL A 52 -5.80 22.40 12.55
N ASN A 53 -5.96 21.75 13.68
CA ASN A 53 -7.02 20.77 13.93
C ASN A 53 -7.68 21.08 15.27
N ASN A 54 -8.83 21.74 15.23
CA ASN A 54 -9.49 22.29 16.42
C ASN A 54 -10.93 21.82 16.54
N VAL A 55 -11.36 21.65 17.79
CA VAL A 55 -12.76 21.63 18.18
C VAL A 55 -13.01 22.85 19.07
N THR A 56 -14.00 23.66 18.72
CA THR A 56 -14.33 24.89 19.44
C THR A 56 -15.78 24.86 19.86
N ILE A 57 -16.04 25.19 21.15
CA ILE A 57 -17.36 25.34 21.73
C ILE A 57 -17.44 26.74 22.34
N ASP A 58 -18.48 27.49 21.99
CA ASP A 58 -18.65 28.88 22.44
C ASP A 58 -17.39 29.75 22.22
N GLY A 59 -16.72 29.56 21.07
CA GLY A 59 -15.51 30.33 20.73
C GLY A 59 -14.24 29.89 21.48
N LYS A 60 -14.29 28.84 22.30
CA LYS A 60 -13.14 28.33 23.05
C LYS A 60 -12.70 26.97 22.52
N THR A 61 -11.40 26.85 22.22
CA THR A 61 -10.82 25.56 21.82
C THR A 61 -10.85 24.56 22.97
N LEU A 62 -11.32 23.35 22.68
CA LEU A 62 -11.37 22.26 23.65
C LEU A 62 -9.95 21.68 23.83
N THR A 63 -9.41 21.81 25.04
CA THR A 63 -8.06 21.32 25.39
C THR A 63 -8.08 20.10 26.31
N THR A 64 -9.19 19.82 26.97
CA THR A 64 -9.35 18.70 27.92
C THR A 64 -10.73 18.06 27.78
N ALA A 65 -10.89 16.86 28.31
CA ALA A 65 -12.19 16.22 28.39
C ALA A 65 -13.16 17.06 29.23
N GLN A 66 -14.41 17.21 28.79
CA GLN A 66 -15.45 17.93 29.51
C GLN A 66 -16.84 17.35 29.25
N VAL A 67 -17.77 17.63 30.13
CA VAL A 67 -19.19 17.45 29.82
C VAL A 67 -19.60 18.57 28.87
N ALA A 68 -19.93 18.20 27.63
CA ALA A 68 -20.38 19.15 26.64
C ALA A 68 -21.90 19.29 26.63
N ASP A 69 -22.39 20.53 26.56
CA ASP A 69 -23.77 20.80 26.22
C ASP A 69 -23.95 20.68 24.71
N LEU A 70 -24.45 19.53 24.25
CA LEU A 70 -24.64 19.24 22.83
C LEU A 70 -25.70 20.11 22.16
N SER A 71 -26.50 20.88 22.93
CA SER A 71 -27.40 21.86 22.35
C SER A 71 -26.69 23.12 21.86
N ARG A 72 -25.42 23.32 22.27
CA ARG A 72 -24.59 24.44 21.85
C ARG A 72 -23.91 24.14 20.52
N PRO A 73 -23.72 25.13 19.64
CA PRO A 73 -22.95 24.93 18.41
C PRO A 73 -21.50 24.53 18.68
N ILE A 74 -21.04 23.50 17.94
CA ILE A 74 -19.70 22.94 18.04
C ILE A 74 -19.04 23.10 16.67
N THR A 75 -17.91 23.80 16.61
CA THR A 75 -17.13 23.94 15.38
C THR A 75 -16.00 22.91 15.38
N ILE A 76 -15.87 22.16 14.30
CA ILE A 76 -14.82 21.17 14.10
C ILE A 76 -14.05 21.55 12.84
N GLU A 77 -12.74 21.65 12.97
CA GLU A 77 -11.86 22.07 11.89
C GLU A 77 -10.72 21.06 11.72
N SER A 78 -10.48 20.64 10.50
CA SER A 78 -9.38 19.74 10.13
C SER A 78 -8.59 20.31 8.97
N ARG A 79 -7.27 20.23 9.06
CA ARG A 79 -6.34 20.57 7.99
C ARG A 79 -5.42 19.39 7.72
N GLY A 80 -5.59 18.81 6.55
CA GLY A 80 -4.90 17.57 6.19
C GLY A 80 -5.64 16.31 6.60
N GLY A 81 -5.12 15.19 6.17
CA GLY A 81 -5.71 13.88 6.41
C GLY A 81 -6.52 13.33 5.24
N LYS A 82 -7.13 12.19 5.45
CA LYS A 82 -8.00 11.51 4.48
C LYS A 82 -8.85 10.43 5.13
N ILE A 83 -9.85 9.98 4.39
CA ILE A 83 -10.60 8.75 4.67
C ILE A 83 -10.16 7.71 3.63
N ALA A 84 -9.22 6.83 4.02
CA ALA A 84 -8.67 5.81 3.14
C ALA A 84 -9.41 4.47 3.26
N ASN A 85 -8.97 3.46 2.50
CA ASN A 85 -9.64 2.16 2.50
C ASN A 85 -9.52 1.43 3.84
N SER A 86 -8.43 1.61 4.57
CA SER A 86 -8.13 0.87 5.80
C SER A 86 -7.89 1.77 7.02
N HIS A 87 -7.57 3.04 6.83
CA HIS A 87 -7.21 3.97 7.90
C HIS A 87 -7.74 5.37 7.62
N ASP A 88 -7.70 6.23 8.64
CA ASP A 88 -8.21 7.59 8.57
C ASP A 88 -7.22 8.59 9.16
N GLY A 89 -7.26 9.81 8.63
CA GLY A 89 -6.66 10.99 9.23
C GLY A 89 -7.73 12.07 9.37
N LEU A 90 -8.08 12.47 10.61
CA LEU A 90 -9.19 13.38 10.85
C LEU A 90 -9.11 14.05 12.23
N THR A 91 -9.94 15.09 12.40
CA THR A 91 -10.27 15.70 13.71
C THR A 91 -11.59 15.09 14.19
N PHE A 92 -11.61 14.59 15.42
CA PHE A 92 -12.73 13.85 16.00
C PHE A 92 -13.14 14.45 17.34
N PHE A 93 -14.38 14.85 17.46
CA PHE A 93 -15.04 15.23 18.71
C PHE A 93 -15.94 14.08 19.14
N TYR A 94 -15.63 13.42 20.23
CA TYR A 94 -16.17 12.11 20.55
C TYR A 94 -16.42 11.88 22.04
N THR A 95 -17.27 10.92 22.30
CA THR A 95 -17.39 10.28 23.60
C THR A 95 -17.12 8.79 23.50
N THR A 96 -16.83 8.15 24.64
CA THR A 96 -16.60 6.72 24.76
C THR A 96 -17.85 6.05 25.33
N LEU A 97 -18.30 4.99 24.68
CA LEU A 97 -19.42 4.16 25.15
C LEU A 97 -18.98 2.72 25.40
N PRO A 98 -19.50 2.07 26.46
CA PRO A 98 -19.29 0.63 26.68
C PRO A 98 -19.86 -0.20 25.51
N SER A 99 -19.24 -1.34 25.22
CA SER A 99 -19.67 -2.23 24.13
C SER A 99 -21.07 -2.83 24.31
N ASP A 100 -21.59 -2.88 25.57
CA ASP A 100 -22.93 -3.34 25.95
C ASP A 100 -24.00 -2.26 25.75
N LYS A 101 -23.71 -1.13 25.15
CA LYS A 101 -24.67 -0.06 24.84
C LYS A 101 -24.90 0.05 23.33
N ASN A 102 -26.15 0.21 22.95
CA ASN A 102 -26.57 0.80 21.68
C ASN A 102 -26.65 2.31 21.83
N PHE A 103 -26.68 3.05 20.73
CA PHE A 103 -26.79 4.50 20.74
C PHE A 103 -27.60 5.03 19.55
N VAL A 104 -28.12 6.23 19.70
CA VAL A 104 -28.61 7.08 18.62
C VAL A 104 -27.90 8.42 18.73
N LEU A 105 -27.07 8.77 17.76
CA LEU A 105 -26.45 10.08 17.62
C LEU A 105 -27.11 10.81 16.46
N SER A 106 -27.58 12.03 16.68
CA SER A 106 -28.17 12.89 15.64
C SER A 106 -27.71 14.33 15.78
N ALA A 107 -27.63 15.05 14.67
CA ALA A 107 -27.29 16.45 14.64
C ALA A 107 -27.67 17.09 13.30
N THR A 108 -27.70 18.43 13.29
CA THR A 108 -27.59 19.23 12.09
C THR A 108 -26.11 19.56 11.88
N VAL A 109 -25.56 19.17 10.73
CA VAL A 109 -24.18 19.44 10.34
C VAL A 109 -24.17 20.45 9.20
N THR A 110 -23.60 21.64 9.44
CA THR A 110 -23.40 22.68 8.43
C THR A 110 -21.95 22.63 7.97
N VAL A 111 -21.73 22.51 6.67
CA VAL A 111 -20.40 22.61 6.07
C VAL A 111 -20.09 24.09 5.88
N ASP A 112 -19.23 24.62 6.74
CA ASP A 112 -18.79 26.01 6.67
C ASP A 112 -17.74 26.20 5.57
N GLN A 113 -16.88 25.18 5.37
CA GLN A 113 -15.85 25.16 4.36
C GLN A 113 -15.44 23.74 4.00
N PHE A 114 -15.39 23.44 2.70
CA PHE A 114 -14.61 22.35 2.13
C PHE A 114 -13.61 22.93 1.14
N GLY A 115 -12.37 22.45 1.20
CA GLY A 115 -11.28 22.92 0.38
C GLY A 115 -10.39 23.96 1.07
N PRO A 116 -9.30 24.39 0.42
CA PRO A 116 -8.37 25.37 0.95
C PRO A 116 -8.99 26.76 1.10
N GLU A 117 -8.54 27.52 2.09
CA GLU A 117 -9.01 28.89 2.37
C GLU A 117 -8.65 29.91 1.27
N ASN A 118 -7.72 29.57 0.38
CA ASN A 118 -7.31 30.42 -0.73
C ASN A 118 -8.29 30.43 -1.92
N GLY A 119 -9.44 29.76 -1.80
CA GLY A 119 -10.45 29.67 -2.86
C GLY A 119 -10.15 28.62 -3.94
N ALA A 120 -9.12 27.80 -3.78
CA ALA A 120 -8.93 26.64 -4.67
C ALA A 120 -10.08 25.65 -4.50
N LYS A 121 -10.34 24.88 -5.57
CA LYS A 121 -11.39 23.87 -5.54
C LYS A 121 -11.11 22.80 -4.47
N PRO A 122 -12.15 22.24 -3.82
CA PRO A 122 -12.00 21.10 -2.94
C PRO A 122 -11.34 19.93 -3.65
N ALA A 123 -10.46 19.24 -2.95
CA ALA A 123 -9.98 17.94 -3.42
C ALA A 123 -11.03 16.85 -3.15
N ALA A 124 -10.95 15.73 -3.86
CA ALA A 124 -11.70 14.55 -3.47
C ALA A 124 -11.36 14.18 -2.02
N GLN A 125 -12.37 13.78 -1.22
CA GLN A 125 -12.23 13.33 0.17
C GLN A 125 -12.13 14.42 1.26
N GLU A 126 -12.42 15.69 1.00
CA GLU A 126 -12.88 16.53 2.08
C GLU A 126 -14.14 15.87 2.63
N GLY A 127 -14.19 15.63 3.94
CA GLY A 127 -15.26 14.87 4.54
C GLY A 127 -15.63 15.36 5.94
N ALA A 128 -16.89 15.18 6.28
CA ALA A 128 -17.41 15.49 7.61
C ALA A 128 -18.67 14.69 7.93
N GLY A 129 -19.05 14.60 9.18
CA GLY A 129 -20.29 13.94 9.58
C GLY A 129 -20.22 13.23 10.93
N LEU A 130 -20.93 12.12 11.02
CA LEU A 130 -21.01 11.27 12.21
C LEU A 130 -20.16 10.02 12.03
N LEU A 131 -19.49 9.59 13.11
CA LEU A 131 -18.56 8.46 13.09
C LEU A 131 -18.69 7.63 14.37
N VAL A 132 -18.66 6.31 14.20
CA VAL A 132 -18.37 5.36 15.25
C VAL A 132 -17.23 4.46 14.85
N ARG A 133 -16.28 4.20 15.77
CA ARG A 133 -15.10 3.36 15.51
C ARG A 133 -14.62 2.60 16.74
N ASP A 134 -13.91 1.50 16.52
CA ASP A 134 -13.47 0.60 17.59
C ASP A 134 -12.19 1.04 18.29
N ILE A 135 -11.33 1.84 17.64
CA ILE A 135 -10.15 2.44 18.27
C ILE A 135 -9.97 3.89 17.85
N ILE A 136 -9.20 4.63 18.62
CA ILE A 136 -8.71 5.98 18.30
C ILE A 136 -7.21 5.87 17.97
N GLY A 137 -6.78 6.60 16.94
CA GLY A 137 -5.36 6.79 16.64
C GLY A 137 -4.67 7.61 17.72
N LEU A 138 -3.34 7.59 17.70
CA LEU A 138 -2.56 8.47 18.57
C LEU A 138 -2.66 9.93 18.11
N PRO A 139 -2.61 10.87 19.05
CA PRO A 139 -2.66 12.29 18.72
C PRO A 139 -1.57 12.67 17.71
N ARG A 140 -1.93 13.47 16.72
CA ARG A 140 -0.95 14.13 15.85
C ARG A 140 -0.06 15.04 16.69
N MET A 141 1.19 15.22 16.25
CA MET A 141 2.07 16.23 16.84
C MET A 141 1.54 17.64 16.55
N ASP A 142 1.64 18.53 17.55
CA ASP A 142 1.33 19.94 17.41
C ASP A 142 2.45 20.77 18.08
N PRO A 143 3.24 21.56 17.34
CA PRO A 143 3.20 21.70 15.88
C PRO A 143 3.63 20.42 15.15
N LEU A 144 3.10 20.25 13.94
CA LEU A 144 3.44 19.12 13.09
C LEU A 144 4.95 19.09 12.80
N LYS A 145 5.61 17.97 13.10
CA LYS A 145 7.01 17.77 12.78
C LYS A 145 7.14 17.17 11.39
N GLU A 146 7.85 17.85 10.51
CA GLU A 146 8.12 17.35 9.16
C GLU A 146 8.80 15.97 9.22
N GLY A 147 8.33 15.04 8.40
CA GLY A 147 8.76 13.64 8.41
C GLY A 147 7.95 12.73 9.34
N TYR A 148 6.95 13.25 10.07
CA TYR A 148 6.13 12.50 11.03
C TYR A 148 4.63 12.56 10.72
N GLU A 149 4.27 12.81 9.47
CA GLU A 149 2.89 13.10 9.04
C GLU A 149 1.98 11.88 8.95
N GLU A 150 2.54 10.68 8.75
CA GLU A 150 1.80 9.51 8.26
C GLU A 150 1.81 8.29 9.16
N PHE A 151 1.44 8.43 10.43
CA PHE A 151 1.17 7.24 11.24
C PHE A 151 -0.28 6.79 11.03
N PRO A 152 -0.54 5.62 10.41
CA PRO A 152 -1.89 5.16 10.17
C PRO A 152 -2.63 4.84 11.46
N ALA A 153 -3.95 5.07 11.43
CA ALA A 153 -4.88 4.67 12.48
C ALA A 153 -5.99 3.83 11.85
N ALA A 154 -5.69 2.55 11.62
CA ALA A 154 -6.62 1.61 11.02
C ALA A 154 -7.67 1.16 12.03
N SER A 155 -8.95 1.21 11.66
CA SER A 155 -10.07 0.83 12.52
C SER A 155 -11.24 0.27 11.75
N ASN A 156 -12.03 -0.55 12.42
CA ASN A 156 -13.40 -0.83 11.98
C ASN A 156 -14.27 0.39 12.32
N MET A 157 -15.20 0.72 11.44
CA MET A 157 -15.99 1.93 11.62
C MET A 157 -17.29 1.92 10.82
N VAL A 158 -18.21 2.79 11.22
CA VAL A 158 -19.35 3.23 10.41
C VAL A 158 -19.38 4.76 10.42
N MET A 159 -19.45 5.35 9.22
CA MET A 159 -19.63 6.79 9.04
C MET A 159 -20.97 7.08 8.36
N ASN A 160 -21.62 8.13 8.81
CA ASN A 160 -22.62 8.85 8.04
C ASN A 160 -21.97 10.16 7.58
N ALA A 161 -21.53 10.19 6.31
CA ALA A 161 -20.57 11.16 5.84
C ALA A 161 -21.09 12.03 4.70
N ILE A 162 -20.71 13.29 4.76
CA ILE A 162 -20.78 14.28 3.69
C ILE A 162 -19.38 14.32 3.08
N ILE A 163 -19.21 13.98 1.81
CA ILE A 163 -17.89 13.91 1.17
C ILE A 163 -17.92 14.59 -0.20
N THR A 164 -16.89 15.37 -0.52
CA THR A 164 -16.67 15.89 -1.87
C THR A 164 -16.55 14.75 -2.87
N GLN A 165 -17.09 14.97 -4.06
CA GLN A 165 -17.05 13.96 -5.12
C GLN A 165 -15.69 13.91 -5.82
N ASP A 166 -15.63 14.50 -6.98
CA ASP A 166 -14.47 14.60 -7.84
C ASP A 166 -14.04 16.08 -7.91
N LYS A 167 -12.75 16.33 -8.16
CA LYS A 167 -12.19 17.66 -8.41
C LYS A 167 -12.94 18.47 -9.48
N LYS A 168 -13.73 17.81 -10.32
CA LYS A 168 -14.53 18.44 -11.39
C LYS A 168 -15.85 19.05 -10.92
N ASP A 169 -16.35 18.60 -9.78
CA ASP A 169 -17.74 18.86 -9.37
C ASP A 169 -17.90 20.06 -8.43
N ASP A 170 -16.99 20.99 -8.38
CA ASP A 170 -17.02 22.24 -7.62
C ASP A 170 -18.08 22.30 -6.49
N TYR A 171 -17.65 22.11 -5.23
CA TYR A 171 -18.52 22.22 -4.05
C TYR A 171 -19.70 21.24 -4.00
N ARG A 172 -19.77 20.26 -4.87
CA ARG A 172 -20.79 19.22 -4.78
C ARG A 172 -20.32 18.09 -3.87
N VAL A 173 -21.24 17.61 -3.06
CA VAL A 173 -21.00 16.56 -2.08
C VAL A 173 -21.94 15.38 -2.26
N LYS A 174 -21.52 14.21 -1.85
CA LYS A 174 -22.35 13.00 -1.70
C LYS A 174 -22.64 12.75 -0.23
N MET A 175 -23.84 12.22 0.03
CA MET A 175 -24.17 11.61 1.31
C MET A 175 -23.85 10.13 1.22
N LEU A 176 -22.94 9.66 2.08
CA LEU A 176 -22.47 8.28 2.07
C LEU A 176 -22.64 7.60 3.42
N ALA A 177 -23.15 6.37 3.38
CA ALA A 177 -22.92 5.40 4.44
C ALA A 177 -21.59 4.68 4.12
N ILE A 178 -20.63 4.80 5.01
CA ILE A 178 -19.33 4.13 4.87
C ILE A 178 -19.16 3.15 6.01
N SER A 179 -18.84 1.90 5.70
CA SER A 179 -18.48 0.91 6.71
C SER A 179 -17.14 0.27 6.38
N ARG A 180 -16.36 -0.03 7.41
CA ARG A 180 -15.10 -0.77 7.32
C ARG A 180 -15.10 -1.90 8.31
N ASN A 181 -14.77 -3.11 7.84
CA ASN A 181 -14.75 -4.35 8.60
C ASN A 181 -13.43 -5.08 8.41
N GLY A 182 -13.10 -5.97 9.34
CA GLY A 182 -11.97 -6.88 9.22
C GLY A 182 -10.62 -6.31 9.60
N ILE A 183 -10.59 -5.12 10.20
CA ILE A 183 -9.36 -4.57 10.78
C ILE A 183 -9.15 -5.19 12.17
N THR A 184 -8.00 -5.85 12.34
CA THR A 184 -7.63 -6.53 13.61
C THR A 184 -6.46 -5.89 14.33
N GLN A 185 -5.80 -4.91 13.69
CA GLN A 185 -4.59 -4.26 14.21
C GLN A 185 -4.58 -2.77 13.83
N PRO A 186 -4.03 -1.89 14.67
CA PRO A 186 -4.05 -0.44 14.44
C PRO A 186 -3.22 0.04 13.23
N TRP A 187 -2.29 -0.76 12.74
CA TRP A 187 -1.60 -0.50 11.46
C TRP A 187 -2.29 -1.14 10.25
N GLY A 188 -3.38 -1.87 10.48
CA GLY A 188 -4.16 -2.54 9.44
C GLY A 188 -3.64 -3.91 9.05
N ASN A 189 -4.43 -4.59 8.24
CA ASN A 189 -4.15 -5.95 7.76
C ASN A 189 -4.88 -6.24 6.45
N ALA A 190 -4.43 -7.25 5.74
CA ALA A 190 -5.13 -7.78 4.58
C ALA A 190 -6.49 -8.39 4.96
N GLY A 191 -7.41 -8.43 4.02
CA GLY A 191 -8.74 -9.03 4.21
C GLY A 191 -9.76 -8.10 4.83
N SER A 192 -9.41 -6.85 5.11
CA SER A 192 -10.38 -5.82 5.47
C SER A 192 -11.22 -5.41 4.25
N GLU A 193 -12.43 -4.96 4.50
CA GLU A 193 -13.37 -4.51 3.48
C GLU A 193 -13.90 -3.13 3.83
N ILE A 194 -13.87 -2.21 2.86
CA ILE A 194 -14.58 -0.94 2.94
C ILE A 194 -15.76 -0.95 1.97
N LYS A 195 -16.93 -0.54 2.44
CA LYS A 195 -18.14 -0.38 1.65
C LYS A 195 -18.61 1.05 1.72
N LYS A 196 -18.82 1.66 0.56
CA LYS A 196 -19.33 3.03 0.40
C LYS A 196 -20.66 2.97 -0.35
N VAL A 197 -21.74 3.40 0.28
CA VAL A 197 -23.07 3.42 -0.31
C VAL A 197 -23.56 4.85 -0.35
N SER A 198 -23.74 5.39 -1.56
CA SER A 198 -24.37 6.70 -1.74
C SER A 198 -25.88 6.56 -1.61
N TYR A 199 -26.52 7.36 -0.78
CA TYR A 199 -27.97 7.40 -0.65
C TYR A 199 -28.58 8.78 -0.96
N LYS A 200 -27.73 9.71 -1.40
CA LYS A 200 -28.12 10.96 -2.02
C LYS A 200 -27.12 11.33 -3.10
N GLU A 201 -27.63 11.73 -4.24
CA GLU A 201 -26.84 12.30 -5.32
C GLU A 201 -26.26 13.66 -4.93
N ALA A 202 -25.37 14.18 -5.79
CA ALA A 202 -24.63 15.39 -5.53
C ALA A 202 -25.51 16.57 -5.09
N VAL A 203 -25.15 17.17 -3.98
CA VAL A 203 -25.76 18.37 -3.43
C VAL A 203 -24.74 19.50 -3.54
N ASP A 204 -25.18 20.64 -4.06
CA ASP A 204 -24.36 21.85 -4.13
C ASP A 204 -24.35 22.54 -2.76
N LEU A 205 -23.18 22.63 -2.12
CA LEU A 205 -23.00 23.27 -0.83
C LEU A 205 -23.33 24.76 -0.81
N HIS A 206 -23.24 25.47 -1.94
CA HIS A 206 -23.64 26.88 -2.01
C HIS A 206 -25.15 27.06 -1.88
N GLN A 207 -25.92 26.05 -2.27
CA GLN A 207 -27.37 26.07 -2.18
C GLN A 207 -27.89 25.44 -0.88
N SER A 208 -27.22 24.40 -0.40
CA SER A 208 -27.65 23.60 0.76
C SER A 208 -26.45 23.16 1.60
N PRO A 209 -25.90 24.03 2.45
CA PRO A 209 -24.72 23.67 3.26
C PRO A 209 -25.02 22.86 4.50
N ALA A 210 -26.31 22.76 4.91
CA ALA A 210 -26.71 22.14 6.15
C ALA A 210 -27.51 20.86 5.94
N PHE A 211 -27.22 19.84 6.74
CA PHE A 211 -27.77 18.48 6.64
C PHE A 211 -28.16 17.94 8.01
N ARG A 212 -29.32 17.31 8.12
CA ARG A 212 -29.68 16.53 9.29
C ARG A 212 -29.14 15.11 9.14
N LEU A 213 -28.31 14.69 10.05
CA LEU A 213 -27.66 13.37 10.04
C LEU A 213 -28.03 12.59 11.31
N LYS A 214 -28.15 11.25 11.14
CA LYS A 214 -28.34 10.32 12.25
C LYS A 214 -27.48 9.09 12.04
N LEU A 215 -26.86 8.60 13.11
CA LEU A 215 -26.12 7.35 13.17
C LEU A 215 -26.61 6.58 14.40
N GLU A 216 -27.08 5.37 14.18
CA GLU A 216 -27.64 4.52 15.22
C GLU A 216 -26.94 3.16 15.22
N ARG A 217 -26.58 2.66 16.39
CA ARG A 217 -26.22 1.26 16.60
C ARG A 217 -27.42 0.50 17.14
N THR A 218 -27.77 -0.61 16.48
CA THR A 218 -28.80 -1.55 16.88
C THR A 218 -28.18 -2.87 17.33
N ASN A 219 -28.97 -3.81 17.81
CA ASN A 219 -28.48 -5.16 18.16
C ASN A 219 -27.94 -5.95 16.97
N THR A 220 -28.29 -5.60 15.73
CA THR A 220 -27.94 -6.35 14.52
C THR A 220 -27.01 -5.62 13.57
N GLY A 221 -26.76 -4.33 13.80
CA GLY A 221 -25.94 -3.51 12.93
C GLY A 221 -26.08 -2.02 13.21
N PHE A 222 -26.01 -1.23 12.13
CA PHE A 222 -26.10 0.22 12.20
C PHE A 222 -27.13 0.74 11.20
N ILE A 223 -27.72 1.88 11.54
CA ILE A 223 -28.58 2.64 10.63
C ILE A 223 -27.94 4.04 10.47
N THR A 224 -27.64 4.43 9.24
CA THR A 224 -27.30 5.82 8.91
C THR A 224 -28.52 6.45 8.27
N ALA A 225 -28.77 7.72 8.55
CA ALA A 225 -29.90 8.44 7.98
C ALA A 225 -29.53 9.89 7.66
N TRP A 226 -30.12 10.40 6.61
CA TRP A 226 -29.98 11.78 6.15
C TRP A 226 -31.38 12.37 5.86
N ALA A 227 -31.55 13.64 6.19
CA ALA A 227 -32.71 14.44 5.81
C ALA A 227 -32.29 15.88 5.51
N PRO A 228 -32.97 16.58 4.58
CA PRO A 228 -32.82 18.03 4.44
C PRO A 228 -33.24 18.74 5.75
N VAL A 229 -32.68 19.90 6.00
CA VAL A 229 -33.11 20.75 7.12
C VAL A 229 -34.59 21.13 6.89
N GLY A 230 -35.40 20.98 7.93
CA GLY A 230 -36.86 21.24 7.87
C GLY A 230 -37.71 20.10 7.30
N SER A 231 -37.13 18.97 6.90
CA SER A 231 -37.86 17.79 6.47
C SER A 231 -37.92 16.73 7.57
N GLU A 232 -39.03 16.05 7.71
CA GLU A 232 -39.18 14.86 8.58
C GLU A 232 -39.01 13.54 7.80
N GLU A 233 -38.74 13.60 6.51
CA GLU A 233 -38.49 12.43 5.68
C GLU A 233 -37.01 12.05 5.70
N TRP A 234 -36.69 10.90 6.29
CA TRP A 234 -35.34 10.36 6.40
C TRP A 234 -35.06 9.33 5.31
N VAL A 235 -33.96 9.51 4.59
CA VAL A 235 -33.39 8.46 3.75
C VAL A 235 -32.39 7.66 4.57
N THR A 236 -32.54 6.34 4.60
CA THR A 236 -31.76 5.48 5.50
C THR A 236 -30.95 4.45 4.73
N GLN A 237 -29.83 4.04 5.33
CA GLN A 237 -29.03 2.86 4.91
C GLN A 237 -28.77 1.99 6.14
N GLN A 238 -28.77 0.68 5.90
CA GLN A 238 -28.43 -0.31 6.93
C GLN A 238 -27.03 -0.86 6.71
N VAL A 239 -26.27 -0.98 7.79
CA VAL A 239 -24.96 -1.62 7.83
C VAL A 239 -25.06 -2.81 8.79
N PRO A 240 -24.84 -4.05 8.33
CA PRO A 240 -24.90 -5.24 9.17
C PRO A 240 -23.69 -5.32 10.13
N HIS A 241 -23.77 -6.23 11.09
CA HIS A 241 -22.69 -6.56 12.04
C HIS A 241 -22.43 -5.47 13.11
N ALA A 242 -23.29 -5.44 14.13
CA ALA A 242 -23.16 -4.51 15.26
C ALA A 242 -21.87 -4.68 16.07
N ASP A 243 -21.22 -5.83 15.97
CA ASP A 243 -19.95 -6.19 16.61
C ASP A 243 -18.70 -5.71 15.85
N LEU A 244 -18.84 -5.14 14.65
CA LEU A 244 -17.69 -4.66 13.89
C LEU A 244 -16.82 -3.65 14.67
N ILE A 245 -17.42 -2.86 15.55
CA ILE A 245 -16.72 -1.89 16.40
C ILE A 245 -16.24 -2.46 17.75
N SER A 246 -16.22 -3.78 17.90
CA SER A 246 -15.75 -4.48 19.09
C SER A 246 -14.62 -5.47 18.76
N VAL A 247 -13.99 -5.35 17.61
CA VAL A 247 -12.94 -6.28 17.15
C VAL A 247 -11.60 -5.98 17.82
N GLN A 248 -11.13 -4.73 17.76
CA GLN A 248 -9.86 -4.32 18.37
C GLN A 248 -10.00 -3.98 19.86
N ASP A 249 -11.11 -3.37 20.27
CA ASP A 249 -11.47 -3.15 21.68
C ASP A 249 -12.82 -3.79 21.98
N LYS A 250 -12.82 -4.81 22.84
CA LYS A 250 -14.04 -5.54 23.22
C LYS A 250 -14.84 -4.87 24.32
N LYS A 251 -14.30 -3.85 24.97
CA LYS A 251 -14.92 -3.22 26.15
C LYS A 251 -15.66 -1.95 25.81
N GLN A 252 -15.20 -1.21 24.81
CA GLN A 252 -15.71 0.11 24.50
C GLN A 252 -15.52 0.46 23.04
N TYR A 253 -16.20 1.50 22.59
CA TYR A 253 -16.07 2.09 21.26
C TYR A 253 -16.24 3.61 21.36
N TYR A 254 -15.97 4.30 20.27
CA TYR A 254 -15.90 5.75 20.21
C TYR A 254 -16.90 6.29 19.19
N VAL A 255 -17.73 7.24 19.60
CA VAL A 255 -18.80 7.80 18.76
C VAL A 255 -18.80 9.33 18.84
N GLY A 256 -19.03 10.00 17.71
CA GLY A 256 -19.05 11.46 17.67
C GLY A 256 -19.07 12.04 16.28
N PHE A 257 -18.48 13.23 16.16
CA PHE A 257 -18.50 14.08 14.98
C PHE A 257 -17.08 14.26 14.44
N PHE A 258 -16.91 14.28 13.11
CA PHE A 258 -15.60 14.37 12.51
C PHE A 258 -15.54 15.37 11.38
N ALA A 259 -14.34 15.90 11.15
CA ALA A 259 -13.93 16.60 9.93
C ALA A 259 -12.60 16.02 9.43
N SER A 260 -12.44 15.90 8.12
CA SER A 260 -11.25 15.32 7.49
C SER A 260 -10.78 16.16 6.31
N ARG A 261 -9.48 16.24 6.12
CA ARG A 261 -8.81 17.03 5.12
C ARG A 261 -9.00 18.53 5.35
N ASN A 262 -9.27 19.32 4.31
CA ASN A 262 -9.56 20.75 4.45
C ASN A 262 -11.06 20.96 4.69
N ALA A 263 -11.51 20.70 5.90
CA ALA A 263 -12.91 20.77 6.27
C ALA A 263 -13.14 21.56 7.56
N LYS A 264 -14.15 22.40 7.54
CA LYS A 264 -14.68 23.08 8.71
C LYS A 264 -16.19 22.92 8.73
N ILE A 265 -16.72 22.50 9.86
CA ILE A 265 -18.16 22.29 10.07
C ILE A 265 -18.62 22.90 11.37
N THR A 266 -19.89 23.25 11.40
CA THR A 266 -20.64 23.56 12.63
C THR A 266 -21.69 22.48 12.86
N VAL A 267 -21.64 21.86 14.03
CA VAL A 267 -22.62 20.89 14.52
C VAL A 267 -23.57 21.60 15.46
N SER A 268 -24.88 21.49 15.21
CA SER A 268 -25.95 22.04 16.04
C SER A 268 -27.05 21.01 16.26
N ASP A 269 -27.93 21.28 17.21
CA ASP A 269 -29.08 20.41 17.56
C ASP A 269 -28.65 18.95 17.80
N ALA A 270 -27.47 18.76 18.37
CA ALA A 270 -26.89 17.46 18.58
C ALA A 270 -27.53 16.76 19.78
N SER A 271 -27.77 15.47 19.65
CA SER A 271 -28.26 14.62 20.75
C SER A 271 -27.63 13.23 20.67
N LEU A 272 -27.36 12.67 21.87
CA LEU A 272 -26.88 11.30 22.02
C LEU A 272 -27.77 10.61 23.08
N THR A 273 -28.41 9.52 22.69
CA THR A 273 -29.14 8.65 23.61
C THR A 273 -28.55 7.26 23.57
N THR A 274 -28.64 6.53 24.69
CA THR A 274 -28.11 5.17 24.80
C THR A 274 -29.18 4.23 25.31
N SER A 275 -29.05 2.95 24.97
CA SER A 275 -29.87 1.85 25.48
C SER A 275 -29.02 0.59 25.69
N ALA A 276 -29.50 -0.40 26.40
CA ALA A 276 -28.80 -1.67 26.54
C ALA A 276 -28.71 -2.39 25.19
N ALA A 277 -27.57 -2.96 24.88
CA ALA A 277 -27.38 -3.82 23.72
C ALA A 277 -27.62 -5.28 24.06
N ASP A 278 -28.34 -5.99 23.18
CA ASP A 278 -28.43 -7.45 23.22
C ASP A 278 -27.36 -8.02 22.30
N THR A 279 -26.33 -8.63 22.89
CA THR A 279 -25.16 -9.13 22.16
C THR A 279 -25.38 -10.47 21.45
N VAL A 280 -26.55 -11.09 21.59
CA VAL A 280 -26.82 -12.45 21.09
C VAL A 280 -27.15 -12.48 19.58
N ALA A 281 -27.50 -11.36 18.96
CA ALA A 281 -28.12 -11.34 17.64
C ALA A 281 -27.15 -11.00 16.50
N SER A 282 -25.89 -10.66 16.76
CA SER A 282 -24.95 -10.20 15.73
C SER A 282 -24.20 -11.37 15.09
N LYS A 283 -24.24 -11.49 13.77
CA LYS A 283 -23.39 -12.43 13.05
C LYS A 283 -22.00 -11.83 12.90
N PRO A 284 -20.93 -12.57 13.27
CA PRO A 284 -19.57 -12.06 13.10
C PRO A 284 -19.26 -11.81 11.62
N PHE A 285 -18.45 -10.78 11.37
CA PHE A 285 -17.91 -10.52 10.04
C PHE A 285 -17.01 -11.69 9.62
N VAL A 286 -17.21 -12.17 8.41
CA VAL A 286 -16.35 -13.17 7.77
C VAL A 286 -15.63 -12.49 6.62
N ALA A 287 -14.29 -12.43 6.70
CA ALA A 287 -13.48 -11.88 5.64
C ALA A 287 -13.73 -12.61 4.32
N LYS A 288 -13.86 -11.84 3.24
CA LYS A 288 -14.07 -12.39 1.90
C LYS A 288 -12.81 -13.15 1.47
N SER A 289 -12.96 -14.41 1.09
CA SER A 289 -11.86 -15.18 0.51
C SER A 289 -11.57 -14.69 -0.92
N TRP A 290 -10.29 -14.71 -1.32
CA TRP A 290 -9.92 -14.45 -2.71
C TRP A 290 -10.52 -15.51 -3.65
N PRO A 291 -10.93 -15.14 -4.86
CA PRO A 291 -11.34 -16.12 -5.87
C PRO A 291 -10.21 -17.13 -6.14
N VAL A 292 -10.56 -18.32 -6.57
CA VAL A 292 -9.58 -19.29 -7.05
C VAL A 292 -8.98 -18.77 -8.36
N VAL A 293 -7.66 -18.66 -8.41
CA VAL A 293 -6.91 -18.22 -9.58
C VAL A 293 -5.93 -19.32 -9.97
N MET A 294 -6.00 -19.73 -11.23
CA MET A 294 -5.03 -20.60 -11.86
C MET A 294 -4.28 -19.83 -12.94
N GLN A 295 -2.98 -20.02 -13.03
CA GLN A 295 -2.11 -19.44 -14.06
C GLN A 295 -1.44 -20.57 -14.84
N VAL A 296 -1.74 -20.68 -16.14
CA VAL A 296 -1.04 -21.58 -17.06
C VAL A 296 0.12 -20.82 -17.68
N ALA A 297 1.34 -21.35 -17.48
CA ALA A 297 2.59 -20.68 -17.85
C ALA A 297 3.29 -21.31 -19.07
N SER A 298 2.58 -22.12 -19.82
CA SER A 298 3.08 -22.81 -21.02
C SER A 298 2.55 -22.21 -22.30
N GLY A 299 3.37 -22.17 -23.34
CA GLY A 299 3.06 -21.56 -24.63
C GLY A 299 2.19 -22.41 -25.53
N SER A 300 1.46 -21.71 -26.44
CA SER A 300 0.64 -22.32 -27.47
C SER A 300 1.44 -22.82 -28.69
N GLN A 301 2.76 -22.63 -28.69
CA GLN A 301 3.66 -23.06 -29.76
C GLN A 301 4.89 -23.76 -29.17
N SER A 302 5.39 -24.78 -29.86
CA SER A 302 6.63 -25.48 -29.51
C SER A 302 7.38 -25.88 -30.74
N GLN A 303 8.69 -25.71 -30.76
CA GLN A 303 9.57 -26.23 -31.81
C GLN A 303 9.75 -27.74 -31.72
N ALA A 304 9.69 -28.29 -30.52
CA ALA A 304 9.93 -29.72 -30.23
C ALA A 304 8.62 -30.48 -30.02
N GLN A 305 8.68 -31.78 -30.20
CA GLN A 305 7.62 -32.72 -29.85
C GLN A 305 7.54 -32.93 -28.32
N ASP A 306 8.68 -32.87 -27.64
CA ASP A 306 8.73 -32.87 -26.19
C ASP A 306 8.25 -31.53 -25.66
N TYR A 307 7.27 -31.54 -24.75
CA TYR A 307 6.60 -30.38 -24.23
C TYR A 307 6.45 -30.49 -22.71
N THR A 308 6.58 -29.41 -22.01
CA THR A 308 6.35 -29.31 -20.57
C THR A 308 5.21 -28.35 -20.28
N LEU A 309 4.10 -28.88 -19.79
CA LEU A 309 3.00 -28.06 -19.29
C LEU A 309 3.36 -27.51 -17.90
N GLN A 310 3.12 -26.23 -17.68
CA GLN A 310 3.30 -25.57 -16.39
C GLN A 310 2.04 -24.83 -15.98
N ALA A 311 1.68 -24.97 -14.71
CA ALA A 311 0.60 -24.21 -14.10
C ALA A 311 0.86 -23.99 -12.60
N ARG A 312 0.25 -22.98 -12.01
CA ARG A 312 0.22 -22.75 -10.56
C ARG A 312 -1.11 -22.16 -10.14
N ALA A 313 -1.44 -22.25 -8.85
CA ALA A 313 -2.69 -21.72 -8.32
C ALA A 313 -2.45 -21.03 -6.97
N ASN A 314 -3.41 -20.18 -6.57
CA ASN A 314 -3.32 -19.40 -5.33
C ASN A 314 -3.77 -20.16 -4.07
N TYR A 315 -4.16 -21.43 -4.19
CA TYR A 315 -4.54 -22.29 -3.07
C TYR A 315 -3.85 -23.66 -3.17
N ASP A 316 -3.73 -24.35 -2.04
CA ASP A 316 -3.39 -25.77 -2.02
C ASP A 316 -4.48 -26.56 -2.76
N GLY A 317 -4.09 -27.51 -3.59
CA GLY A 317 -5.05 -28.24 -4.41
C GLY A 317 -4.42 -29.37 -5.23
N GLN A 318 -5.12 -29.75 -6.28
CA GLN A 318 -4.73 -30.82 -7.19
C GLN A 318 -4.96 -30.40 -8.63
N PHE A 319 -4.02 -30.73 -9.51
CA PHE A 319 -4.17 -30.60 -10.95
C PHE A 319 -4.59 -31.92 -11.59
N THR A 320 -5.56 -31.84 -12.49
CA THR A 320 -5.89 -32.92 -13.46
C THR A 320 -5.72 -32.36 -14.86
N VAL A 321 -4.97 -33.08 -15.69
CA VAL A 321 -4.67 -32.66 -17.06
C VAL A 321 -5.11 -33.71 -18.05
N ARG A 322 -5.85 -33.30 -19.08
CA ARG A 322 -6.20 -34.10 -20.24
C ARG A 322 -5.53 -33.53 -21.50
N GLN A 323 -5.00 -34.41 -22.33
CA GLN A 323 -4.52 -34.08 -23.67
C GLN A 323 -5.43 -34.79 -24.69
N ASN A 324 -6.13 -34.04 -25.52
CA ASN A 324 -7.10 -34.60 -26.48
C ASN A 324 -8.07 -35.58 -25.82
N GLU A 325 -8.68 -35.19 -24.70
CA GLU A 325 -9.58 -35.96 -23.84
C GLU A 325 -8.95 -37.12 -23.05
N VAL A 326 -7.71 -37.48 -23.32
CA VAL A 326 -7.00 -38.54 -22.57
C VAL A 326 -6.35 -37.97 -21.33
N VAL A 327 -6.60 -38.55 -20.16
CA VAL A 327 -5.96 -38.16 -18.89
C VAL A 327 -4.47 -38.48 -18.95
N ILE A 328 -3.62 -37.48 -18.81
CA ILE A 328 -2.15 -37.65 -18.76
C ILE A 328 -1.58 -37.30 -17.36
N GLY A 329 -2.35 -36.67 -16.50
CA GLY A 329 -2.04 -36.39 -15.11
C GLY A 329 -3.32 -36.30 -14.30
N GLU A 330 -3.49 -37.12 -13.28
CA GLU A 330 -4.70 -37.16 -12.47
C GLU A 330 -4.40 -36.82 -11.02
N ASN A 331 -5.18 -35.89 -10.44
CA ASN A 331 -5.16 -35.54 -9.03
C ASN A 331 -3.75 -35.27 -8.47
N LYS A 332 -2.89 -34.57 -9.23
CA LYS A 332 -1.53 -34.27 -8.83
C LYS A 332 -1.53 -33.15 -7.78
N PRO A 333 -1.10 -33.41 -6.54
CA PRO A 333 -1.12 -32.42 -5.47
C PRO A 333 -0.11 -31.30 -5.72
N VAL A 334 -0.49 -30.07 -5.33
CA VAL A 334 0.35 -28.87 -5.41
C VAL A 334 0.06 -27.94 -4.24
N LYS A 335 1.08 -27.24 -3.76
CA LYS A 335 0.94 -26.16 -2.78
C LYS A 335 0.61 -24.85 -3.45
N ALA A 336 -0.04 -23.94 -2.72
CA ALA A 336 -0.32 -22.60 -3.19
C ALA A 336 0.97 -21.89 -3.65
N GLY A 337 0.95 -21.36 -4.89
CA GLY A 337 2.08 -20.68 -5.52
C GLY A 337 3.17 -21.60 -6.11
N GLU A 338 3.15 -22.89 -5.79
CA GLU A 338 4.10 -23.87 -6.34
C GLU A 338 3.82 -24.12 -7.83
N MET A 339 4.89 -24.19 -8.63
CA MET A 339 4.79 -24.50 -10.05
C MET A 339 4.59 -26.01 -10.25
N PHE A 340 3.42 -26.40 -10.74
CA PHE A 340 3.15 -27.74 -11.25
C PHE A 340 3.75 -27.86 -12.65
N THR A 341 4.46 -28.96 -12.91
CA THR A 341 5.02 -29.29 -14.22
C THR A 341 4.60 -30.70 -14.62
N LEU A 342 4.24 -30.87 -15.88
CA LEU A 342 3.85 -32.16 -16.44
C LEU A 342 4.47 -32.34 -17.84
N PRO A 343 5.37 -33.31 -18.05
CA PRO A 343 5.86 -33.67 -19.37
C PRO A 343 4.75 -34.22 -20.26
N ALA A 344 4.74 -33.85 -21.52
CA ALA A 344 3.81 -34.34 -22.53
C ALA A 344 4.52 -34.49 -23.88
N THR A 345 4.00 -35.38 -24.73
CA THR A 345 4.45 -35.52 -26.12
C THR A 345 3.41 -34.96 -27.05
N LEU A 346 3.77 -33.97 -27.85
CA LEU A 346 2.85 -33.33 -28.80
C LEU A 346 2.50 -34.29 -29.94
N LYS A 347 1.24 -34.28 -30.33
CA LYS A 347 0.67 -34.94 -31.50
C LYS A 347 0.43 -33.91 -32.58
N GLU A 348 -0.18 -34.31 -33.68
CA GLU A 348 -0.56 -33.38 -34.76
C GLU A 348 -1.46 -32.24 -34.27
N ASN A 349 -2.43 -32.57 -33.44
CA ASN A 349 -3.30 -31.59 -32.77
C ASN A 349 -3.28 -31.84 -31.26
N ASN A 350 -3.14 -30.79 -30.47
CA ASN A 350 -3.05 -30.88 -29.02
C ASN A 350 -3.95 -29.85 -28.36
N THR A 351 -4.95 -30.33 -27.64
CA THR A 351 -5.75 -29.51 -26.73
C THR A 351 -5.55 -30.04 -25.32
N PHE A 352 -5.00 -29.22 -24.46
CA PHE A 352 -4.85 -29.52 -23.03
C PHE A 352 -6.01 -28.89 -22.29
N LYS A 353 -6.76 -29.70 -21.54
CA LYS A 353 -7.69 -29.23 -20.54
C LYS A 353 -7.07 -29.40 -19.17
N ILE A 354 -6.86 -28.27 -18.48
CA ILE A 354 -6.22 -28.20 -17.16
C ILE A 354 -7.31 -27.85 -16.16
N THR A 355 -7.54 -28.73 -15.19
CA THR A 355 -8.48 -28.52 -14.09
C THR A 355 -7.69 -28.40 -12.78
N PHE A 356 -7.90 -27.30 -12.05
CA PHE A 356 -7.41 -27.14 -10.69
C PHE A 356 -8.56 -27.28 -9.70
N THR A 357 -8.42 -28.19 -8.74
CA THR A 357 -9.39 -28.44 -7.67
C THR A 357 -8.77 -28.06 -6.33
N PRO A 358 -9.25 -26.98 -5.66
CA PRO A 358 -8.76 -26.62 -4.33
C PRO A 358 -9.10 -27.71 -3.30
N THR A 359 -8.18 -28.02 -2.39
CA THR A 359 -8.40 -28.97 -1.28
C THR A 359 -8.86 -28.31 0.01
N SER A 360 -8.78 -26.99 0.11
CA SER A 360 -9.16 -26.21 1.27
C SER A 360 -10.30 -25.20 0.97
N GLY A 361 -11.27 -25.10 1.87
CA GLY A 361 -12.40 -24.18 1.76
C GLY A 361 -13.64 -24.81 1.14
N LYS A 362 -14.73 -24.90 1.94
CA LYS A 362 -15.98 -25.58 1.55
C LYS A 362 -16.70 -24.95 0.34
N ASP A 363 -16.35 -23.70 -0.04
CA ASP A 363 -17.08 -22.92 -1.03
C ASP A 363 -16.22 -22.57 -2.25
N ARG A 364 -15.08 -23.28 -2.46
CA ARG A 364 -14.18 -23.02 -3.59
C ARG A 364 -14.42 -24.03 -4.71
N ALA A 365 -15.00 -23.57 -5.80
CA ALA A 365 -15.22 -24.38 -6.97
C ALA A 365 -13.90 -24.64 -7.74
N PRO A 366 -13.76 -25.81 -8.41
CA PRO A 366 -12.69 -26.02 -9.37
C PRO A 366 -12.70 -24.99 -10.49
N VAL A 367 -11.53 -24.71 -11.06
CA VAL A 367 -11.36 -23.85 -12.24
C VAL A 367 -10.72 -24.63 -13.37
N ASP A 368 -11.22 -24.39 -14.59
CA ASP A 368 -10.72 -25.02 -15.80
C ASP A 368 -10.06 -23.98 -16.72
N GLN A 369 -9.06 -24.41 -17.44
CA GLN A 369 -8.46 -23.67 -18.55
C GLN A 369 -8.10 -24.62 -19.69
N GLU A 370 -8.34 -24.20 -20.92
CA GLU A 370 -7.94 -24.92 -22.12
C GLU A 370 -6.75 -24.22 -22.79
N LEU A 371 -5.82 -25.02 -23.30
CA LEU A 371 -4.65 -24.58 -24.05
C LEU A 371 -4.49 -25.44 -25.30
N THR A 372 -4.55 -24.83 -26.47
CA THR A 372 -4.22 -25.49 -27.73
C THR A 372 -2.74 -25.24 -28.05
N VAL A 373 -2.01 -26.30 -28.33
CA VAL A 373 -0.58 -26.24 -28.64
C VAL A 373 -0.30 -26.80 -30.02
N SER A 374 0.44 -26.02 -30.82
CA SER A 374 0.89 -26.40 -32.16
C SER A 374 2.39 -26.62 -32.19
N GLN A 375 2.84 -27.69 -32.86
CA GLN A 375 4.25 -27.88 -33.14
C GLN A 375 4.66 -27.07 -34.38
N VAL A 376 5.65 -26.18 -34.25
CA VAL A 376 6.20 -25.37 -35.34
C VAL A 376 7.49 -26.03 -35.82
N LYS A 377 7.40 -26.77 -36.96
CA LYS A 377 8.51 -27.56 -37.53
C LYS A 377 9.43 -26.75 -38.43
N SER A 378 9.03 -25.51 -38.80
CA SER A 378 9.82 -24.64 -39.69
C SER A 378 11.02 -23.98 -39.00
N VAL A 379 11.04 -23.98 -37.67
CA VAL A 379 12.11 -23.44 -36.84
C VAL A 379 12.59 -24.55 -35.91
N SER A 380 13.90 -24.77 -35.87
CA SER A 380 14.54 -25.75 -34.99
C SER A 380 15.87 -25.17 -34.50
N ALA A 381 15.77 -24.23 -33.54
CA ALA A 381 16.93 -23.56 -32.98
C ALA A 381 16.70 -23.11 -31.53
N SER A 382 17.71 -23.28 -30.69
CA SER A 382 17.74 -22.76 -29.32
C SER A 382 18.21 -21.30 -29.25
N THR A 383 18.88 -20.80 -30.29
CA THR A 383 19.24 -19.40 -30.43
C THR A 383 18.45 -18.79 -31.58
N LEU A 384 17.65 -17.77 -31.27
CA LEU A 384 16.87 -17.00 -32.24
C LEU A 384 17.44 -15.59 -32.35
N TYR A 385 17.58 -15.10 -33.59
CA TYR A 385 17.97 -13.73 -33.86
C TYR A 385 16.71 -12.91 -34.16
N ALA A 386 16.58 -11.76 -33.52
CA ALA A 386 15.49 -10.83 -33.72
C ALA A 386 16.00 -9.43 -34.05
N SER A 387 15.29 -8.71 -34.92
CA SER A 387 15.61 -7.33 -35.28
C SER A 387 14.38 -6.47 -35.40
N ALA A 388 14.52 -5.15 -35.36
CA ALA A 388 13.43 -4.19 -35.50
C ALA A 388 12.67 -4.31 -36.83
N ASN A 389 13.34 -4.78 -37.89
CA ASN A 389 12.78 -5.03 -39.21
C ASN A 389 12.53 -6.55 -39.48
N GLY A 390 12.67 -7.39 -38.45
CA GLY A 390 12.46 -8.82 -38.57
C GLY A 390 11.02 -9.15 -38.93
N LYS A 391 10.80 -10.33 -39.53
CA LYS A 391 9.48 -10.79 -39.98
C LYS A 391 9.09 -12.08 -39.27
N ALA A 392 7.82 -12.26 -39.01
CA ALA A 392 7.29 -13.45 -38.34
C ALA A 392 7.61 -14.77 -39.11
N GLU A 393 7.67 -14.72 -40.44
CA GLU A 393 7.97 -15.87 -41.29
C GLU A 393 9.44 -16.18 -41.42
N ALA A 394 10.31 -15.32 -40.88
CA ALA A 394 11.76 -15.51 -40.96
C ALA A 394 12.21 -16.70 -40.11
N LYS A 395 13.37 -17.25 -40.44
CA LYS A 395 13.90 -18.45 -39.76
C LYS A 395 14.53 -18.16 -38.39
N GLY A 396 14.70 -16.90 -38.01
CA GLY A 396 15.37 -16.50 -36.79
C GLY A 396 16.87 -16.77 -36.75
N THR A 397 17.52 -16.79 -37.94
CA THR A 397 18.97 -16.84 -38.05
C THR A 397 19.54 -15.42 -38.11
N LEU A 398 20.86 -15.31 -38.01
CA LEU A 398 21.54 -14.01 -38.10
C LEU A 398 21.25 -13.31 -39.44
N GLU A 399 21.22 -14.09 -40.56
CA GLU A 399 20.96 -13.61 -41.91
C GLU A 399 19.45 -13.36 -42.17
N ALA A 400 18.58 -14.00 -41.43
CA ALA A 400 17.13 -13.89 -41.57
C ALA A 400 16.47 -13.76 -40.18
N PRO A 401 16.68 -12.62 -39.51
CA PRO A 401 16.13 -12.39 -38.17
C PRO A 401 14.60 -12.27 -38.22
N MET A 402 13.95 -12.77 -37.20
CA MET A 402 12.51 -12.61 -37.02
C MET A 402 12.15 -11.36 -36.19
N ASP A 403 10.88 -11.00 -36.14
CA ASP A 403 10.41 -9.97 -35.22
C ASP A 403 10.52 -10.48 -33.77
N LEU A 404 10.60 -9.55 -32.83
CA LEU A 404 10.84 -9.89 -31.42
C LEU A 404 9.67 -10.67 -30.78
N ASN A 405 8.41 -10.34 -31.13
CA ASN A 405 7.26 -11.04 -30.56
C ASN A 405 7.22 -12.51 -30.98
N THR A 406 7.45 -12.77 -32.25
CA THR A 406 7.53 -14.15 -32.78
C THR A 406 8.70 -14.92 -32.14
N ALA A 407 9.86 -14.28 -31.95
CA ALA A 407 11.00 -14.88 -31.27
C ALA A 407 10.66 -15.27 -29.81
N ILE A 408 9.96 -14.41 -29.09
CA ILE A 408 9.52 -14.67 -27.70
C ILE A 408 8.58 -15.88 -27.65
N ASP A 409 7.62 -15.95 -28.57
CA ASP A 409 6.62 -17.03 -28.61
C ASP A 409 7.23 -18.40 -28.97
N LEU A 410 8.22 -18.40 -29.86
CA LEU A 410 8.85 -19.63 -30.37
C LEU A 410 10.08 -20.09 -29.56
N LEU A 411 10.63 -19.26 -28.69
CA LEU A 411 11.83 -19.60 -27.94
C LEU A 411 11.62 -20.85 -27.08
N PRO A 412 12.39 -21.93 -27.30
CA PRO A 412 12.28 -23.10 -26.45
C PRO A 412 12.82 -22.86 -25.04
N PRO A 413 12.45 -23.68 -24.05
CA PRO A 413 13.12 -23.66 -22.75
C PRO A 413 14.63 -23.79 -22.88
N GLY A 414 15.37 -22.98 -22.13
CA GLY A 414 16.85 -22.91 -22.23
C GLY A 414 17.37 -22.13 -23.43
N GLY A 415 16.49 -21.62 -24.27
CA GLY A 415 16.87 -20.84 -25.46
C GLY A 415 17.24 -19.38 -25.17
N LYS A 416 17.83 -18.76 -26.19
CA LYS A 416 18.28 -17.38 -26.16
C LYS A 416 17.82 -16.61 -27.41
N ILE A 417 17.30 -15.40 -27.18
CA ILE A 417 17.10 -14.40 -28.23
C ILE A 417 18.29 -13.47 -28.25
N VAL A 418 18.93 -13.33 -29.40
CA VAL A 418 19.92 -12.31 -29.66
C VAL A 418 19.24 -11.15 -30.39
N LEU A 419 19.11 -10.01 -29.70
CA LEU A 419 18.42 -8.84 -30.21
C LEU A 419 19.38 -7.88 -30.87
N ALA A 420 19.18 -7.60 -32.14
CA ALA A 420 19.98 -6.65 -32.88
C ALA A 420 19.81 -5.22 -32.33
N ALA A 421 20.83 -4.38 -32.50
CA ALA A 421 20.71 -2.94 -32.26
C ALA A 421 19.51 -2.37 -33.02
N GLY A 422 18.77 -1.49 -32.44
CA GLY A 422 17.58 -0.88 -33.06
C GLY A 422 16.59 -0.33 -32.05
N ASP A 423 15.50 0.20 -32.58
CA ASP A 423 14.42 0.82 -31.84
C ASP A 423 13.17 -0.06 -32.00
N TYR A 424 12.64 -0.52 -30.85
CA TYR A 424 11.57 -1.52 -30.80
C TYR A 424 10.33 -0.92 -30.14
N PRO A 425 9.14 -1.18 -30.69
CA PRO A 425 7.91 -0.79 -30.01
C PRO A 425 7.78 -1.47 -28.65
N LYS A 426 6.79 -1.05 -27.85
CA LYS A 426 6.43 -1.75 -26.62
C LYS A 426 6.25 -3.25 -26.90
N THR A 427 6.98 -4.08 -26.17
CA THR A 427 7.03 -5.53 -26.37
C THR A 427 6.84 -6.22 -25.02
N ASP A 428 5.86 -7.10 -24.90
CA ASP A 428 5.56 -7.82 -23.69
C ASP A 428 6.07 -9.27 -23.76
N ILE A 429 6.48 -9.80 -22.62
CA ILE A 429 6.79 -11.23 -22.45
C ILE A 429 5.64 -11.84 -21.63
N PRO A 430 4.66 -12.48 -22.29
CA PRO A 430 3.47 -12.97 -21.62
C PRO A 430 3.79 -14.15 -20.69
N LEU A 431 2.90 -14.42 -19.74
CA LEU A 431 2.98 -15.55 -18.83
C LEU A 431 3.20 -16.89 -19.56
N THR A 432 2.54 -17.06 -20.70
CA THR A 432 2.64 -18.26 -21.55
C THR A 432 4.01 -18.45 -22.20
N ALA A 433 4.85 -17.40 -22.25
CA ALA A 433 6.21 -17.50 -22.74
C ALA A 433 7.24 -17.85 -21.64
N SER A 434 6.81 -18.33 -20.47
CA SER A 434 7.69 -18.65 -19.35
C SER A 434 8.77 -19.68 -19.73
N GLY A 435 9.95 -19.54 -19.12
CA GLY A 435 10.98 -20.59 -19.10
C GLY A 435 10.66 -21.67 -18.09
N LEU A 436 11.59 -22.57 -17.86
CA LEU A 436 11.56 -23.60 -16.83
C LEU A 436 12.61 -23.31 -15.76
N GLU A 437 12.46 -23.88 -14.57
CA GLU A 437 13.45 -23.74 -13.50
C GLU A 437 14.87 -24.13 -13.96
N ASN A 438 14.99 -25.24 -14.69
CA ASN A 438 16.23 -25.73 -15.27
C ASN A 438 16.37 -25.42 -16.77
N GLY A 439 15.55 -24.53 -17.30
CA GLY A 439 15.51 -24.14 -18.70
C GLY A 439 15.15 -22.66 -18.86
N ARG A 440 15.93 -21.77 -18.21
CA ARG A 440 15.74 -20.33 -18.26
C ARG A 440 15.87 -19.81 -19.69
N LYS A 441 14.94 -18.98 -20.11
CA LYS A 441 14.99 -18.25 -21.39
C LYS A 441 15.77 -16.95 -21.22
N SER A 442 16.42 -16.47 -22.28
CA SER A 442 17.09 -15.17 -22.24
C SER A 442 16.81 -14.30 -23.46
N LEU A 443 16.82 -12.99 -23.22
CA LEU A 443 16.83 -11.93 -24.21
C LEU A 443 18.07 -11.08 -23.98
N GLU A 444 19.01 -11.10 -24.92
CA GLU A 444 20.28 -10.42 -24.81
C GLU A 444 20.48 -9.49 -26.01
N SER A 445 20.79 -8.23 -25.77
CA SER A 445 21.06 -7.28 -26.84
C SER A 445 22.49 -7.45 -27.42
N GLN A 446 22.58 -7.32 -28.71
CA GLN A 446 23.86 -7.16 -29.44
C GLN A 446 23.96 -5.73 -29.93
N GLY A 447 24.59 -4.90 -29.13
CA GLY A 447 24.63 -3.46 -29.33
C GLY A 447 23.46 -2.74 -28.67
N LYS A 448 23.17 -1.51 -29.04
CA LYS A 448 22.13 -0.69 -28.43
C LYS A 448 20.74 -1.06 -28.94
N ALA A 449 19.97 -1.78 -28.14
CA ALA A 449 18.58 -2.08 -28.42
C ALA A 449 17.67 -1.34 -27.42
N VAL A 450 16.79 -0.48 -27.91
CA VAL A 450 15.86 0.35 -27.14
C VAL A 450 14.45 -0.17 -27.33
N ILE A 451 13.78 -0.53 -26.24
CA ILE A 451 12.38 -1.01 -26.24
C ILE A 451 11.52 0.02 -25.52
N HIS A 452 10.40 0.42 -26.16
CA HIS A 452 9.52 1.47 -25.66
C HIS A 452 8.52 0.98 -24.62
N GLY A 453 9.00 0.21 -23.66
CA GLY A 453 8.26 -0.39 -22.56
C GLY A 453 8.11 -1.91 -22.67
N MET A 454 8.02 -2.58 -21.53
CA MET A 454 7.88 -4.02 -21.46
C MET A 454 7.13 -4.44 -20.20
N LEU A 455 6.14 -5.33 -20.37
CA LEU A 455 5.54 -6.09 -19.29
C LEU A 455 6.13 -7.50 -19.32
N LEU A 456 6.83 -7.88 -18.25
CA LEU A 456 7.38 -9.22 -18.06
C LEU A 456 6.47 -10.01 -17.09
N ASP A 457 5.50 -10.74 -17.65
CA ASP A 457 4.64 -11.66 -16.91
C ASP A 457 5.25 -13.07 -16.85
N GLY A 458 6.12 -13.40 -17.79
CA GLY A 458 6.82 -14.68 -17.86
C GLY A 458 7.72 -14.94 -16.65
N HIS A 459 7.87 -16.23 -16.32
CA HIS A 459 8.79 -16.71 -15.30
C HIS A 459 10.09 -17.20 -15.92
N TYR A 460 11.17 -17.20 -15.14
CA TYR A 460 12.47 -17.80 -15.53
C TYR A 460 13.06 -17.17 -16.80
N TRP A 461 13.01 -15.83 -16.89
CA TRP A 461 13.69 -15.07 -17.93
C TRP A 461 14.96 -14.40 -17.40
N THR A 462 15.92 -14.22 -18.30
CA THR A 462 17.03 -13.28 -18.17
C THR A 462 16.88 -12.20 -19.23
N LEU A 463 16.83 -10.94 -18.82
CA LEU A 463 16.92 -9.77 -19.70
C LEU A 463 18.31 -9.16 -19.51
N ARG A 464 19.09 -9.02 -20.58
CA ARG A 464 20.46 -8.53 -20.47
C ARG A 464 20.79 -7.47 -21.51
N GLY A 465 21.31 -6.33 -21.05
CA GLY A 465 21.89 -5.30 -21.89
C GLY A 465 20.91 -4.48 -22.73
N ILE A 466 19.61 -4.58 -22.50
CA ILE A 466 18.59 -3.80 -23.21
C ILE A 466 18.37 -2.44 -22.54
N GLU A 467 17.89 -1.48 -23.34
CA GLU A 467 17.42 -0.19 -22.83
C GLU A 467 15.90 -0.11 -22.90
N ILE A 468 15.28 0.49 -21.87
CA ILE A 468 13.81 0.67 -21.76
C ILE A 468 13.51 2.15 -21.64
N THR A 469 12.57 2.63 -22.43
CA THR A 469 12.10 4.02 -22.39
C THR A 469 10.57 4.09 -22.59
N ASP A 470 9.96 5.24 -22.38
CA ASP A 470 8.54 5.60 -22.52
C ASP A 470 7.60 4.91 -21.53
N LYS A 471 7.50 3.57 -21.54
CA LYS A 471 6.43 2.83 -20.82
C LYS A 471 6.93 1.88 -19.75
N SER A 472 8.11 2.09 -19.23
CA SER A 472 8.65 1.31 -18.10
C SER A 472 8.94 -0.18 -18.40
N LEU A 473 9.75 -0.78 -17.57
CA LEU A 473 9.84 -2.23 -17.40
C LEU A 473 9.03 -2.63 -16.16
N ARG A 474 7.93 -3.33 -16.37
CA ARG A 474 7.11 -3.90 -15.29
C ARG A 474 7.30 -5.41 -15.23
N ILE A 475 7.57 -5.92 -14.03
CA ILE A 475 7.84 -7.34 -13.77
C ILE A 475 6.74 -7.86 -12.85
N GLN A 476 5.90 -8.73 -13.38
CA GLN A 476 4.83 -9.43 -12.64
C GLN A 476 5.13 -10.94 -12.49
N GLY A 477 6.05 -11.45 -13.31
CA GLY A 477 6.54 -12.81 -13.21
C GLY A 477 7.50 -13.02 -12.03
N SER A 478 7.94 -14.27 -11.87
CA SER A 478 8.83 -14.69 -10.79
C SER A 478 10.09 -15.37 -11.36
N HIS A 479 11.16 -15.39 -10.54
CA HIS A 479 12.42 -16.04 -10.89
C HIS A 479 13.14 -15.45 -12.12
N ASN A 480 12.94 -14.13 -12.35
CA ASN A 480 13.59 -13.43 -13.45
C ASN A 480 14.90 -12.77 -13.01
N LEU A 481 15.85 -12.68 -13.94
CA LEU A 481 17.11 -11.95 -13.80
C LEU A 481 17.12 -10.77 -14.79
N ILE A 482 17.24 -9.58 -14.27
CA ILE A 482 17.35 -8.33 -15.03
C ILE A 482 18.78 -7.82 -14.85
N GLU A 483 19.60 -7.89 -15.86
CA GLU A 483 21.03 -7.62 -15.74
C GLU A 483 21.52 -6.59 -16.75
N ASN A 484 22.24 -5.58 -16.30
CA ASN A 484 22.78 -4.51 -17.13
C ASN A 484 21.70 -3.84 -18.01
N VAL A 485 20.50 -3.65 -17.47
CA VAL A 485 19.38 -2.96 -18.13
C VAL A 485 19.41 -1.49 -17.74
N VAL A 486 19.15 -0.62 -18.70
CA VAL A 486 19.06 0.83 -18.49
C VAL A 486 17.62 1.27 -18.77
N ALA A 487 16.94 1.86 -17.77
CA ALA A 487 15.58 2.40 -17.91
C ALA A 487 15.62 3.92 -17.74
N TYR A 488 15.09 4.67 -18.71
CA TYR A 488 15.16 6.12 -18.66
C TYR A 488 14.01 6.81 -19.38
N ARG A 489 13.65 8.01 -18.90
CA ARG A 489 12.60 8.86 -19.50
C ARG A 489 11.29 8.12 -19.73
N ASN A 490 10.91 7.27 -18.76
CA ASN A 490 9.63 6.60 -18.76
C ASN A 490 8.56 7.53 -18.16
N ASP A 491 7.31 7.32 -18.54
CA ASP A 491 6.15 8.05 -18.03
C ASP A 491 5.60 7.49 -16.70
N ASP A 492 6.36 6.60 -16.08
CA ASP A 492 6.15 6.02 -14.76
C ASP A 492 7.51 5.51 -14.24
N THR A 493 7.53 4.76 -13.14
CA THR A 493 8.74 4.14 -12.58
C THR A 493 9.55 3.38 -13.64
N GLY A 494 10.87 3.55 -13.64
CA GLY A 494 11.75 2.94 -14.67
C GLY A 494 11.69 1.42 -14.66
N ILE A 495 12.00 0.77 -13.52
CA ILE A 495 11.92 -0.68 -13.32
C ILE A 495 11.08 -0.98 -12.09
N GLN A 496 9.98 -1.70 -12.27
CA GLN A 496 9.04 -2.01 -11.19
C GLN A 496 8.72 -3.49 -11.09
N ILE A 497 8.87 -4.07 -9.90
CA ILE A 497 8.35 -5.38 -9.53
C ILE A 497 7.07 -5.17 -8.72
N SER A 498 5.95 -5.70 -9.22
CA SER A 498 4.64 -5.52 -8.61
C SER A 498 3.66 -6.48 -9.27
N SER A 499 2.86 -7.19 -8.49
CA SER A 499 1.94 -8.19 -9.02
C SER A 499 0.62 -7.59 -9.47
N ALA A 500 -0.09 -8.30 -10.33
CA ALA A 500 -1.47 -7.99 -10.70
C ALA A 500 -2.38 -8.01 -9.48
N ASP A 501 -3.48 -7.25 -9.55
CA ASP A 501 -4.48 -7.21 -8.49
C ASP A 501 -5.29 -8.53 -8.43
N LYS A 502 -5.77 -8.88 -7.25
CA LYS A 502 -6.72 -10.00 -6.98
C LYS A 502 -6.23 -11.42 -7.30
N ILE A 503 -4.94 -11.61 -7.52
CA ILE A 503 -4.41 -12.97 -7.79
C ILE A 503 -4.09 -13.76 -6.51
N GLY A 504 -4.02 -13.10 -5.37
CA GLY A 504 -3.64 -13.71 -4.09
C GLY A 504 -2.12 -13.76 -3.86
N ARG A 505 -1.72 -13.66 -2.59
CA ARG A 505 -0.31 -13.60 -2.18
C ARG A 505 0.57 -14.74 -2.72
N PRO A 506 0.12 -16.00 -2.78
CA PRO A 506 0.94 -17.10 -3.29
C PRO A 506 1.40 -16.94 -4.75
N LEU A 507 0.70 -16.11 -5.53
CA LEU A 507 1.04 -15.85 -6.93
C LEU A 507 1.81 -14.52 -7.14
N TRP A 508 2.14 -13.80 -6.07
CA TRP A 508 2.86 -12.54 -6.19
C TRP A 508 4.28 -12.73 -6.74
N ALA A 509 4.75 -11.73 -7.48
CA ALA A 509 6.07 -11.71 -8.09
C ALA A 509 7.17 -11.92 -7.04
N SER A 510 7.94 -13.00 -7.20
CA SER A 510 8.87 -13.50 -6.20
C SER A 510 10.20 -13.91 -6.85
N TYR A 511 11.27 -13.86 -6.07
CA TYR A 511 12.60 -14.35 -6.46
C TYR A 511 13.15 -13.73 -7.73
N ASN A 512 12.78 -12.47 -8.02
CA ASN A 512 13.40 -11.70 -9.09
C ASN A 512 14.68 -11.05 -8.59
N ARG A 513 15.69 -10.96 -9.47
CA ARG A 513 16.94 -10.26 -9.20
C ARG A 513 17.15 -9.19 -10.25
N VAL A 514 17.46 -7.98 -9.80
CA VAL A 514 17.87 -6.87 -10.66
C VAL A 514 19.32 -6.55 -10.34
N VAL A 515 20.20 -6.74 -11.30
CA VAL A 515 21.64 -6.69 -11.10
C VAL A 515 22.27 -5.66 -12.03
N ASN A 516 23.07 -4.75 -11.49
CA ASN A 516 23.82 -3.74 -12.23
C ASN A 516 22.96 -2.92 -13.22
N ALA A 517 21.70 -2.71 -12.89
CA ALA A 517 20.79 -1.89 -13.69
C ALA A 517 20.95 -0.40 -13.35
N GLU A 518 20.56 0.43 -14.30
CA GLU A 518 20.51 1.89 -14.12
C GLU A 518 19.11 2.40 -14.45
N SER A 519 18.61 3.34 -13.65
CA SER A 519 17.28 3.93 -13.88
C SER A 519 17.29 5.41 -13.58
N TYR A 520 16.95 6.25 -14.58
CA TYR A 520 17.08 7.70 -14.44
C TYR A 520 16.08 8.51 -15.27
N SER A 521 15.86 9.75 -14.82
CA SER A 521 15.01 10.75 -15.49
C SER A 521 13.61 10.25 -15.83
N ASN A 522 13.05 9.39 -14.97
CA ASN A 522 11.68 8.94 -15.11
C ASN A 522 10.74 9.99 -14.49
N GLU A 523 9.65 10.33 -15.20
CA GLU A 523 8.72 11.36 -14.81
C GLU A 523 7.31 11.02 -15.28
N ASP A 524 6.40 10.75 -14.34
CA ASP A 524 4.97 10.57 -14.65
C ASP A 524 4.29 11.91 -14.97
N PRO A 525 3.15 11.91 -15.68
CA PRO A 525 2.44 13.14 -16.02
C PRO A 525 2.04 14.01 -14.81
N GLY A 526 1.82 13.36 -13.65
CA GLY A 526 1.53 14.03 -12.39
C GLY A 526 2.77 14.56 -11.67
N LYS A 527 3.95 14.15 -12.06
CA LYS A 527 5.27 14.48 -11.47
C LYS A 527 5.40 14.12 -9.99
N ILE A 528 4.84 12.98 -9.57
CA ILE A 528 4.75 12.59 -8.16
C ILE A 528 4.96 11.10 -7.88
N ASN A 529 5.06 10.23 -8.90
CA ASN A 529 5.03 8.77 -8.68
C ASN A 529 6.12 7.98 -9.43
N ALA A 530 6.89 8.62 -10.32
CA ALA A 530 7.89 7.89 -11.11
C ALA A 530 9.20 7.74 -10.34
N ASP A 531 9.44 6.54 -9.86
CA ASP A 531 10.66 6.14 -9.16
C ASP A 531 11.74 5.67 -10.16
N GLY A 532 12.96 5.52 -9.68
CA GLY A 532 13.99 4.78 -10.42
C GLY A 532 13.68 3.29 -10.42
N PHE A 533 13.66 2.71 -9.23
CA PHE A 533 13.30 1.32 -8.98
C PHE A 533 12.17 1.23 -7.97
N ALA A 534 11.19 0.38 -8.22
CA ALA A 534 10.16 0.08 -7.25
C ALA A 534 9.97 -1.43 -7.09
N VAL A 535 9.90 -1.89 -5.85
CA VAL A 535 9.50 -3.25 -5.49
C VAL A 535 8.38 -3.08 -4.46
N LYS A 536 7.18 -2.80 -4.96
CA LYS A 536 6.07 -2.25 -4.17
C LYS A 536 4.72 -2.83 -4.56
N MET A 537 3.78 -2.79 -3.62
CA MET A 537 2.38 -3.18 -3.83
C MET A 537 2.22 -4.62 -4.35
N ARG A 538 1.93 -5.55 -3.50
CA ARG A 538 1.76 -6.98 -3.81
C ARG A 538 3.04 -7.64 -4.34
N VAL A 539 4.01 -7.71 -3.47
CA VAL A 539 5.34 -8.28 -3.75
C VAL A 539 5.53 -9.53 -2.92
N GLY A 540 5.94 -10.63 -3.56
CA GLY A 540 6.28 -11.89 -2.91
C GLY A 540 7.70 -11.90 -2.35
N GLU A 541 8.13 -13.05 -1.89
CA GLU A 541 9.41 -13.25 -1.20
C GLU A 541 10.60 -13.25 -2.18
N GLY A 542 11.79 -12.97 -1.66
CA GLY A 542 13.06 -13.25 -2.32
C GLY A 542 13.47 -12.30 -3.43
N ASN A 543 12.81 -11.16 -3.60
CA ASN A 543 13.22 -10.16 -4.58
C ASN A 543 14.46 -9.38 -4.10
N ARG A 544 15.43 -9.14 -5.00
CA ARG A 544 16.71 -8.50 -4.70
C ARG A 544 17.09 -7.45 -5.76
N LEU A 545 17.68 -6.36 -5.29
CA LEU A 545 18.30 -5.31 -6.12
C LEU A 545 19.79 -5.22 -5.75
N GLU A 546 20.68 -5.47 -6.69
CA GLU A 546 22.12 -5.58 -6.47
C GLU A 546 22.87 -4.68 -7.44
N GLY A 547 23.71 -3.78 -6.94
CA GLY A 547 24.53 -2.93 -7.78
C GLY A 547 23.73 -1.98 -8.69
N CYS A 548 22.53 -1.57 -8.28
CA CYS A 548 21.65 -0.72 -9.06
C CYS A 548 21.96 0.77 -8.84
N TYR A 549 21.83 1.57 -9.90
CA TYR A 549 22.04 3.01 -9.87
C TYR A 549 20.76 3.75 -10.26
N SER A 550 20.23 4.54 -9.33
CA SER A 550 19.03 5.35 -9.51
C SER A 550 19.35 6.83 -9.38
N HIS A 551 19.03 7.63 -10.40
CA HIS A 551 19.32 9.06 -10.33
C HIS A 551 18.34 9.93 -11.11
N ASN A 552 18.16 11.17 -10.65
CA ASN A 552 17.36 12.20 -11.31
C ASN A 552 15.91 11.78 -11.65
N ASN A 553 15.31 10.91 -10.85
CA ASN A 553 13.91 10.55 -10.98
C ASN A 553 13.02 11.56 -10.26
N ILE A 554 11.78 11.72 -10.74
CA ILE A 554 10.87 12.73 -10.19
C ILE A 554 10.36 12.38 -8.79
N ASP A 555 10.40 11.11 -8.40
CA ASP A 555 10.02 10.65 -7.07
C ASP A 555 11.21 9.95 -6.39
N ASP A 556 11.06 8.75 -5.85
CA ASP A 556 12.08 8.07 -5.08
C ASP A 556 13.15 7.38 -5.96
N GLY A 557 14.34 7.22 -5.42
CA GLY A 557 15.36 6.39 -6.07
C GLY A 557 14.97 4.92 -6.06
N PHE A 558 14.63 4.42 -4.87
CA PHE A 558 14.15 3.05 -4.61
C PHE A 558 12.92 3.12 -3.70
N ASP A 559 11.82 2.53 -4.15
CA ASP A 559 10.54 2.57 -3.44
C ASP A 559 10.02 1.16 -3.11
N LEU A 560 9.92 0.85 -1.80
CA LEU A 560 9.36 -0.40 -1.27
C LEU A 560 7.99 -0.19 -0.63
N PHE A 561 7.18 0.72 -1.15
CA PHE A 561 5.87 1.06 -0.61
C PHE A 561 4.95 -0.15 -0.46
N ASN A 562 4.19 -0.18 0.64
CA ASN A 562 3.30 -1.29 0.97
C ASN A 562 1.93 -0.75 1.38
N LYS A 563 0.89 -1.16 0.69
CA LYS A 563 -0.49 -0.79 1.07
C LYS A 563 -1.03 -1.70 2.17
N ILE A 564 -1.76 -1.12 3.10
CA ILE A 564 -2.39 -1.84 4.21
C ILE A 564 -3.34 -2.94 3.70
N GLU A 565 -4.19 -2.62 2.76
CA GLU A 565 -5.21 -3.53 2.25
C GLU A 565 -4.65 -4.76 1.52
N ASP A 566 -3.45 -4.65 0.99
CA ASP A 566 -2.75 -5.79 0.37
C ASP A 566 -2.10 -6.71 1.41
N GLY A 567 -1.87 -6.21 2.62
CA GLY A 567 -1.07 -6.87 3.64
C GLY A 567 0.43 -6.67 3.42
N ALA A 568 1.24 -7.27 4.29
CA ALA A 568 2.69 -7.12 4.25
C ALA A 568 3.29 -7.73 2.98
N ASN A 569 4.15 -6.99 2.29
CA ASN A 569 4.98 -7.50 1.20
C ASN A 569 6.01 -8.53 1.72
N GLY A 570 6.60 -9.30 0.81
CA GLY A 570 7.79 -10.10 1.10
C GLY A 570 9.00 -9.21 1.37
N VAL A 571 9.98 -9.76 2.06
CA VAL A 571 11.24 -9.08 2.35
C VAL A 571 12.00 -8.83 1.04
N VAL A 572 12.46 -7.60 0.86
CA VAL A 572 13.32 -7.17 -0.24
C VAL A 572 14.72 -6.88 0.30
N VAL A 573 15.73 -7.33 -0.42
CA VAL A 573 17.14 -7.04 -0.12
C VAL A 573 17.69 -6.08 -1.18
N ILE A 574 18.29 -4.97 -0.74
CA ILE A 574 18.99 -4.00 -1.59
C ILE A 574 20.46 -3.99 -1.18
N GLU A 575 21.36 -4.20 -2.12
CA GLU A 575 22.80 -4.24 -1.86
C GLU A 575 23.59 -3.46 -2.92
N ASN A 576 24.73 -2.88 -2.49
CA ASN A 576 25.71 -2.27 -3.37
C ASN A 576 25.10 -1.25 -4.36
N SER A 577 24.07 -0.53 -3.95
CA SER A 577 23.25 0.32 -4.81
C SER A 577 23.44 1.79 -4.48
N ILE A 578 23.18 2.66 -5.45
CA ILE A 578 23.35 4.11 -5.32
C ILE A 578 22.07 4.82 -5.71
N ALA A 579 21.60 5.73 -4.86
CA ALA A 579 20.53 6.67 -5.13
C ALA A 579 21.08 8.11 -5.08
N ARG A 580 20.98 8.83 -6.20
CA ARG A 580 21.56 10.16 -6.35
C ARG A 580 20.60 11.15 -6.98
N ASP A 581 20.49 12.33 -6.38
CA ASP A 581 19.76 13.48 -6.94
C ASP A 581 18.33 13.15 -7.40
N ASN A 582 17.63 12.22 -6.71
CA ASN A 582 16.22 11.99 -6.93
C ASN A 582 15.39 13.09 -6.23
N THR A 583 14.25 13.45 -6.79
CA THR A 583 13.47 14.60 -6.30
C THR A 583 12.78 14.31 -4.96
N SER A 584 12.61 13.05 -4.58
CA SER A 584 12.11 12.63 -3.28
C SER A 584 13.21 11.90 -2.49
N ASN A 585 12.96 10.67 -2.02
CA ASN A 585 13.91 9.95 -1.18
C ASN A 585 14.94 9.16 -2.01
N GLY A 586 16.07 8.85 -1.41
CA GLY A 586 17.02 7.91 -2.00
C GLY A 586 16.49 6.47 -1.90
N PHE A 587 16.31 5.98 -0.66
CA PHE A 587 15.80 4.63 -0.37
C PHE A 587 14.63 4.73 0.60
N LYS A 588 13.45 4.35 0.14
CA LYS A 588 12.19 4.33 0.89
C LYS A 588 11.80 2.89 1.20
N LEU A 589 11.91 2.50 2.47
CA LEU A 589 11.89 1.11 2.92
C LEU A 589 10.53 0.68 3.50
N GLY A 590 9.44 1.11 2.92
CA GLY A 590 8.12 0.68 3.36
C GLY A 590 7.00 1.68 3.06
N GLY A 591 5.87 1.50 3.73
CA GLY A 591 4.69 2.36 3.61
C GLY A 591 3.58 1.98 4.58
N GLU A 592 2.75 2.93 4.90
CA GLU A 592 1.49 2.82 5.65
C GLU A 592 1.58 2.01 6.96
N GLY A 593 2.76 1.95 7.60
CA GLY A 593 2.92 1.26 8.89
C GLY A 593 2.95 -0.28 8.81
N GLN A 594 3.03 -0.87 7.62
CA GLN A 594 3.15 -2.32 7.48
C GLN A 594 4.53 -2.81 7.92
N PRO A 595 4.62 -3.76 8.89
CA PRO A 595 5.90 -4.26 9.37
C PRO A 595 6.50 -5.27 8.40
N VAL A 596 7.56 -4.88 7.70
CA VAL A 596 8.33 -5.75 6.81
C VAL A 596 9.81 -5.59 7.10
N ALA A 597 10.52 -6.68 7.32
CA ALA A 597 11.94 -6.68 7.68
C ALA A 597 12.85 -6.59 6.43
N HIS A 598 12.73 -5.53 5.65
CA HIS A 598 13.62 -5.30 4.50
C HIS A 598 15.07 -5.14 4.95
N GLU A 599 15.99 -5.45 4.05
CA GLU A 599 17.42 -5.32 4.27
C GLU A 599 18.06 -4.36 3.25
N ILE A 600 18.89 -3.45 3.73
CA ILE A 600 19.72 -2.61 2.88
C ILE A 600 21.16 -2.61 3.37
N ARG A 601 22.11 -2.89 2.45
CA ARG A 601 23.53 -3.04 2.76
C ARG A 601 24.41 -2.35 1.72
N ASN A 602 25.56 -1.83 2.16
CA ASN A 602 26.62 -1.34 1.29
C ASN A 602 26.13 -0.33 0.24
N SER A 603 25.14 0.48 0.57
CA SER A 603 24.46 1.37 -0.37
C SER A 603 24.70 2.83 -0.05
N ILE A 604 24.56 3.70 -1.06
CA ILE A 604 24.94 5.11 -0.97
C ILE A 604 23.74 5.97 -1.40
N ALA A 605 23.36 6.94 -0.55
CA ALA A 605 22.36 7.96 -0.86
C ALA A 605 22.99 9.35 -0.85
N VAL A 606 23.05 10.01 -2.00
CA VAL A 606 23.71 11.33 -2.15
C VAL A 606 22.79 12.34 -2.79
N GLY A 607 22.61 13.49 -2.15
CA GLY A 607 21.99 14.66 -2.76
C GLY A 607 20.50 14.52 -3.11
N ASN A 608 19.80 13.52 -2.58
CA ASN A 608 18.36 13.38 -2.81
C ASN A 608 17.62 14.53 -2.13
N HIS A 609 16.50 14.97 -2.72
CA HIS A 609 15.86 16.22 -2.28
C HIS A 609 14.97 16.06 -1.04
N LEU A 610 14.71 14.84 -0.58
CA LEU A 610 14.13 14.57 0.74
C LEU A 610 15.14 13.77 1.58
N ASP A 611 14.84 12.51 1.88
CA ASP A 611 15.63 11.68 2.77
C ASP A 611 16.62 10.79 2.02
N GLY A 612 17.75 10.50 2.61
CA GLY A 612 18.68 9.51 2.07
C GLY A 612 18.13 8.10 2.24
N PHE A 613 17.93 7.70 3.49
CA PHE A 613 17.32 6.43 3.88
C PHE A 613 16.15 6.69 4.81
N THR A 614 14.98 6.16 4.48
CA THR A 614 13.77 6.32 5.29
C THR A 614 13.03 5.00 5.47
N ASP A 615 12.56 4.75 6.69
CA ASP A 615 11.66 3.63 7.00
C ASP A 615 10.29 3.80 6.31
N ASN A 616 9.93 5.00 5.96
CA ASN A 616 8.60 5.39 5.51
C ASN A 616 7.48 4.76 6.37
N PHE A 617 7.64 4.90 7.69
CA PHE A 617 6.72 4.40 8.73
C PHE A 617 6.63 2.87 8.84
N ASN A 618 7.56 2.12 8.27
CA ASN A 618 7.68 0.68 8.43
C ASN A 618 8.26 0.32 9.80
N PRO A 619 7.52 -0.28 10.73
CA PRO A 619 8.01 -0.66 12.05
C PRO A 619 8.63 -2.07 12.06
N GLY A 620 8.87 -2.66 10.90
CA GLY A 620 9.50 -3.97 10.77
C GLY A 620 10.95 -3.95 11.26
N LYS A 621 11.49 -5.13 11.51
CA LYS A 621 12.88 -5.33 11.94
C LYS A 621 13.84 -5.11 10.76
N LEU A 622 13.96 -3.86 10.31
CA LEU A 622 14.83 -3.48 9.20
C LEU A 622 16.29 -3.82 9.51
N VAL A 623 17.05 -4.23 8.48
CA VAL A 623 18.50 -4.42 8.57
C VAL A 623 19.18 -3.35 7.73
N VAL A 624 19.90 -2.43 8.38
CA VAL A 624 20.53 -1.26 7.76
C VAL A 624 22.01 -1.27 8.09
N VAL A 625 22.84 -1.79 7.19
CA VAL A 625 24.25 -2.11 7.49
C VAL A 625 25.19 -1.55 6.42
N ASN A 626 26.24 -0.86 6.89
CA ASN A 626 27.31 -0.33 6.05
C ASN A 626 26.80 0.55 4.89
N ASN A 627 25.86 1.46 5.19
CA ASN A 627 25.36 2.41 4.22
C ASN A 627 25.93 3.81 4.45
N VAL A 628 25.98 4.60 3.40
CA VAL A 628 26.48 5.97 3.43
C VAL A 628 25.41 6.94 2.93
N ALA A 629 25.15 7.99 3.69
CA ALA A 629 24.30 9.09 3.31
C ALA A 629 25.05 10.42 3.32
N VAL A 630 25.02 11.16 2.24
CA VAL A 630 25.72 12.44 2.11
C VAL A 630 24.77 13.49 1.51
N ASP A 631 24.66 14.62 2.19
CA ASP A 631 23.99 15.83 1.70
C ASP A 631 22.57 15.64 1.14
N ASN A 632 21.81 14.67 1.66
CA ASN A 632 20.38 14.60 1.36
C ASN A 632 19.67 15.78 2.06
N GLN A 633 18.71 16.40 1.38
CA GLN A 633 18.29 17.77 1.77
C GLN A 633 17.50 17.82 3.08
N ARG A 634 16.69 16.78 3.41
CA ARG A 634 15.90 16.73 4.63
C ARG A 634 16.63 15.95 5.73
N PHE A 635 16.58 14.63 5.71
CA PHE A 635 17.33 13.75 6.60
C PHE A 635 18.31 12.89 5.78
N ASN A 636 19.49 12.59 6.31
CA ASN A 636 20.29 11.52 5.73
C ASN A 636 19.73 10.15 6.13
N PHE A 637 19.38 9.97 7.41
CA PHE A 637 18.70 8.78 7.92
C PHE A 637 17.48 9.21 8.75
N ILE A 638 16.30 8.64 8.46
CA ILE A 638 15.11 8.80 9.28
C ILE A 638 14.40 7.46 9.48
N PHE A 639 14.43 6.95 10.69
CA PHE A 639 13.80 5.72 11.15
C PHE A 639 13.05 6.03 12.44
N ARG A 640 11.72 6.09 12.36
CA ARG A 640 10.83 6.67 13.37
C ARG A 640 10.36 5.62 14.36
N PRO A 641 10.09 5.99 15.63
CA PRO A 641 9.42 5.09 16.55
C PRO A 641 7.98 4.87 16.11
N SER A 642 7.58 3.60 15.90
CA SER A 642 6.17 3.29 15.71
C SER A 642 5.40 3.48 17.02
N PRO A 643 4.22 4.08 16.98
CA PRO A 643 3.35 4.17 18.14
C PRO A 643 2.74 2.82 18.55
N TYR A 644 2.87 1.78 17.73
CA TYR A 644 2.20 0.49 17.88
C TYR A 644 3.14 -0.66 18.27
N GLY A 645 4.37 -0.37 18.66
CA GLY A 645 5.35 -1.40 19.00
C GLY A 645 6.53 -0.87 19.80
N ASP A 646 7.43 -1.79 20.16
CA ASP A 646 8.69 -1.45 20.85
C ASP A 646 9.70 -0.89 19.84
N ALA A 647 9.96 0.41 19.91
CA ALA A 647 10.89 1.11 19.04
C ALA A 647 12.32 0.51 19.07
N SER A 648 12.74 -0.07 20.20
CA SER A 648 14.08 -0.67 20.32
C SER A 648 14.30 -1.88 19.41
N THR A 649 13.23 -2.49 18.92
CA THR A 649 13.27 -3.69 18.06
C THR A 649 12.95 -3.40 16.58
N GLN A 650 12.73 -2.14 16.21
CA GLN A 650 12.30 -1.77 14.85
C GLN A 650 13.38 -1.91 13.79
N GLY A 651 14.64 -1.98 14.15
CA GLY A 651 15.72 -2.15 13.19
C GLY A 651 17.04 -2.47 13.86
N VAL A 652 17.99 -2.98 13.07
CA VAL A 652 19.38 -3.20 13.42
C VAL A 652 20.26 -2.34 12.53
N PHE A 653 21.07 -1.49 13.16
CA PHE A 653 21.93 -0.52 12.49
C PHE A 653 23.38 -0.72 12.90
N SER A 654 24.25 -0.94 11.90
CA SER A 654 25.70 -1.04 12.09
C SER A 654 26.46 -0.47 10.90
N GLU A 655 27.63 0.10 11.18
CA GLU A 655 28.58 0.59 10.18
C GLU A 655 28.04 1.68 9.23
N ASN A 656 26.91 2.33 9.56
CA ASN A 656 26.36 3.38 8.73
C ASN A 656 27.09 4.71 8.97
N ILE A 657 27.24 5.50 7.91
CA ILE A 657 27.90 6.80 7.94
C ILE A 657 26.96 7.86 7.35
N SER A 658 26.69 8.89 8.14
CA SER A 658 25.99 10.09 7.74
C SER A 658 26.93 11.29 7.75
N LEU A 659 27.08 11.96 6.62
CA LEU A 659 27.96 13.11 6.46
C LEU A 659 27.27 14.28 5.76
N ARG A 660 27.74 15.48 6.03
CA ARG A 660 27.30 16.69 5.34
C ARG A 660 28.51 17.58 5.03
N SER A 661 28.56 18.08 3.80
CA SER A 661 29.53 19.10 3.38
C SER A 661 29.12 20.51 3.84
N LYS A 662 27.84 20.68 4.19
CA LYS A 662 27.24 21.93 4.69
C LYS A 662 26.11 21.62 5.67
N THR A 663 25.69 22.57 6.47
CA THR A 663 24.56 22.41 7.40
C THR A 663 23.31 21.96 6.65
N GLY A 664 22.73 20.84 7.07
CA GLY A 664 21.49 20.30 6.54
C GLY A 664 20.27 20.85 7.28
N LYS A 665 19.07 20.48 6.82
CA LYS A 665 17.82 20.93 7.43
C LYS A 665 17.58 20.28 8.79
N TYR A 666 17.84 18.99 8.92
CA TYR A 666 17.62 18.22 10.13
C TYR A 666 18.79 17.29 10.45
N ASP A 667 18.97 17.04 11.73
CA ASP A 667 19.79 15.93 12.25
C ASP A 667 19.12 14.59 11.92
N ASP A 668 19.89 13.49 11.95
CA ASP A 668 19.35 12.17 11.75
C ASP A 668 18.40 11.77 12.90
N ALA A 669 17.43 10.93 12.59
CA ALA A 669 16.50 10.37 13.55
C ALA A 669 16.48 8.85 13.38
N VAL A 670 17.11 8.11 14.28
CA VAL A 670 17.22 6.65 14.17
C VAL A 670 16.84 6.00 15.47
N VAL A 671 15.83 5.13 15.44
CA VAL A 671 15.42 4.28 16.56
C VAL A 671 15.59 2.81 16.21
N GLY A 672 15.97 2.01 17.18
CA GLY A 672 16.24 0.58 17.01
C GLY A 672 17.47 0.13 17.75
N ASN A 673 17.99 -1.03 17.42
CA ASN A 673 19.26 -1.54 17.90
C ASN A 673 20.41 -0.89 17.10
N VAL A 674 20.89 0.24 17.59
CA VAL A 674 21.98 1.02 16.98
C VAL A 674 23.27 0.75 17.76
N ASP A 675 24.27 0.17 17.15
CA ASP A 675 25.57 -0.06 17.79
C ASP A 675 26.54 1.13 17.66
N ALA A 676 27.71 1.05 18.28
CA ALA A 676 28.69 2.12 18.31
C ALA A 676 29.49 2.30 17.00
N THR A 677 29.27 1.45 16.00
CA THR A 677 29.94 1.55 14.69
C THR A 677 29.28 2.58 13.77
N ASN A 678 28.06 3.00 14.09
CA ASN A 678 27.34 3.98 13.31
C ASN A 678 27.79 5.42 13.63
N TYR A 679 27.81 6.26 12.60
CA TYR A 679 27.99 7.70 12.70
C TYR A 679 26.76 8.40 12.12
N PHE A 680 25.97 9.04 12.98
CA PHE A 680 24.79 9.80 12.60
C PHE A 680 24.95 11.28 12.91
N ILE A 681 24.23 12.14 12.21
CA ILE A 681 24.24 13.58 12.48
C ILE A 681 23.45 13.83 13.75
N GLU A 682 24.12 14.38 14.76
CA GLU A 682 23.57 14.85 16.02
C GLU A 682 24.15 16.22 16.34
N ASN A 683 23.29 17.22 16.59
CA ASN A 683 23.68 18.62 16.77
C ASN A 683 24.58 19.14 15.64
N GLY A 684 24.28 18.76 14.41
CA GLY A 684 24.99 19.17 13.20
C GLY A 684 26.33 18.47 12.96
N LYS A 685 26.69 17.46 13.78
CA LYS A 685 27.95 16.73 13.69
C LYS A 685 27.72 15.25 13.47
N SER A 686 28.56 14.62 12.67
CA SER A 686 28.55 13.16 12.49
C SER A 686 29.28 12.49 13.64
N VAL A 687 28.54 11.87 14.54
CA VAL A 687 29.10 11.28 15.77
C VAL A 687 28.60 9.86 16.00
N ASN A 688 29.44 9.03 16.63
CA ASN A 688 29.03 7.71 17.09
C ASN A 688 28.60 7.74 18.58
N LYS A 689 28.11 6.63 19.10
CA LYS A 689 27.67 6.50 20.50
C LYS A 689 28.76 6.73 21.53
N GLU A 690 30.05 6.65 21.14
CA GLU A 690 31.20 6.92 22.02
C GLU A 690 31.65 8.38 21.95
N GLY A 691 30.93 9.21 21.17
CA GLY A 691 31.24 10.62 20.96
C GLY A 691 32.38 10.89 19.98
N LYS A 692 32.85 9.87 19.25
CA LYS A 692 33.83 10.04 18.19
C LYS A 692 33.19 10.74 16.99
N GLU A 693 33.81 11.79 16.50
CA GLU A 693 33.34 12.59 15.35
C GLU A 693 34.02 12.13 14.05
N LEU A 694 33.28 12.06 12.97
CA LEU A 694 33.77 12.05 11.58
C LEU A 694 33.47 13.41 10.95
N ARG A 695 34.44 13.96 10.25
CA ARG A 695 34.32 15.26 9.58
C ARG A 695 34.41 15.11 8.08
N ALA A 696 33.80 16.01 7.33
CA ALA A 696 33.94 16.08 5.89
C ALA A 696 35.42 16.16 5.45
N ASP A 697 36.22 16.90 6.20
CA ASP A 697 37.65 17.10 5.92
C ASP A 697 38.52 15.86 6.20
N ASP A 698 38.00 14.82 6.83
CA ASP A 698 38.69 13.53 7.00
C ASP A 698 38.77 12.73 5.69
N PHE A 699 38.06 13.18 4.65
CA PHE A 699 37.91 12.49 3.36
C PHE A 699 38.37 13.35 2.19
N GLN A 700 38.93 12.71 1.17
CA GLN A 700 39.38 13.40 -0.06
C GLN A 700 38.19 14.01 -0.83
N SER A 701 37.05 13.33 -0.86
CA SER A 701 35.82 13.83 -1.49
C SER A 701 34.57 13.25 -0.84
N LEU A 702 33.52 14.09 -0.72
CA LEU A 702 32.15 13.67 -0.44
C LEU A 702 31.28 13.64 -1.70
N ALA A 703 31.85 13.87 -2.89
CA ALA A 703 31.14 13.86 -4.16
C ALA A 703 31.46 12.59 -4.94
N LEU A 704 30.44 11.91 -5.43
CA LEU A 704 30.59 10.84 -6.41
C LEU A 704 31.04 11.39 -7.77
N PRO A 705 31.84 10.65 -8.54
CA PRO A 705 32.21 11.03 -9.91
C PRO A 705 30.97 11.27 -10.79
N GLN A 706 31.15 12.08 -11.82
CA GLN A 706 30.14 12.35 -12.85
C GLN A 706 30.79 12.42 -14.21
N PRO A 707 30.52 11.49 -15.15
CA PRO A 707 29.60 10.34 -14.99
C PRO A 707 30.10 9.30 -13.97
N LEU A 708 29.16 8.55 -13.38
CA LEU A 708 29.51 7.42 -12.53
C LEU A 708 29.64 6.16 -13.40
N GLU A 709 30.88 5.70 -13.57
CA GLU A 709 31.19 4.52 -14.38
C GLU A 709 31.24 3.24 -13.54
N ARG A 710 31.26 2.09 -14.24
CA ARG A 710 31.44 0.77 -13.61
C ARG A 710 32.77 0.14 -13.99
N ASN A 711 33.29 -0.67 -13.11
CA ASN A 711 34.36 -1.62 -13.36
C ASN A 711 33.84 -2.81 -14.19
N ALA A 712 34.78 -3.64 -14.70
CA ALA A 712 34.43 -4.83 -15.49
C ALA A 712 33.55 -5.85 -14.70
N ASP A 713 33.64 -5.87 -13.37
CA ASP A 713 32.85 -6.73 -12.49
C ASP A 713 31.46 -6.14 -12.14
N GLY A 714 31.14 -4.97 -12.69
CA GLY A 714 29.89 -4.25 -12.45
C GLY A 714 29.89 -3.32 -11.24
N SER A 715 30.90 -3.35 -10.38
CA SER A 715 31.03 -2.44 -9.24
C SER A 715 31.23 -0.99 -9.70
N PHE A 716 30.85 -0.02 -8.86
CA PHE A 716 30.97 1.40 -9.19
C PHE A 716 32.40 1.90 -9.05
N LYS A 717 32.82 2.75 -9.98
CA LYS A 717 34.07 3.53 -9.89
C LYS A 717 33.81 4.80 -9.07
N THR A 718 33.91 4.70 -7.76
CA THR A 718 33.60 5.81 -6.84
C THR A 718 34.70 6.87 -6.72
N GLY A 719 35.88 6.67 -7.36
CA GLY A 719 37.01 7.61 -7.32
C GLY A 719 37.48 7.90 -5.91
N ASP A 720 37.63 9.17 -5.59
CA ASP A 720 38.08 9.64 -4.27
C ASP A 720 36.94 9.77 -3.22
N PHE A 721 35.73 9.33 -3.55
CA PHE A 721 34.58 9.39 -2.65
C PHE A 721 34.84 8.59 -1.39
N LEU A 722 34.80 9.27 -0.24
CA LEU A 722 35.07 8.72 1.11
C LEU A 722 36.46 8.06 1.29
N ASN A 723 37.41 8.30 0.42
CA ASN A 723 38.79 7.94 0.66
C ASN A 723 39.36 8.86 1.76
N LYS A 724 39.99 8.28 2.78
CA LYS A 724 40.65 9.08 3.83
C LYS A 724 41.84 9.81 3.24
N GLY A 725 41.99 11.07 3.61
CA GLY A 725 43.07 11.92 3.20
C GLY A 725 44.44 11.53 3.83
#